data_eddc15f65dde49c55d5b2456a4489d03
#
_entry.id   eddc15f65dde49c55d5b2456a4489d03
#
_cell.length_a   1.000
_cell.length_b   1.000
_cell.length_c   1.000
_cell.angle_alpha   90.00
_cell.angle_beta   90.00
_cell.angle_gamma   90.00
#
_symmetry.space_group_name_H-M   'P 1'
#
loop_
_entity.id
_entity.type
_entity.pdbx_description
1 polymer ?
#
loop_
_entity_poly.entity_id
_entity_poly.type
_entity_poly.pdbx_seq_one_letter_code
_entity_poly.pdbx_strand_id
1 'polypeptide(L)'
;METSSKMADQTFLPFVSRPGRYLGSEFNLPEIDILAEVKWALVFPDLYEIGMSHQGLQILYQILNDLDSVAAERCYCPAPDAEAIMRSRGIGLATLESATPLKDYDLLGITLPHELCYTNILTILDLAGLDFRAANRAESAPIIIGGGTCGFNPEPIAELFDAILIGDGEEAVTELSYLVASLKKKRLKRSAIVSELAKVEGVYLPHRYSPSYDTEGKILSLEVIKAGPPTVKRRVLADLNRIDHLYKPLVPNARIVHDRLAVEVARGCTRGCRFCQAGITYRPVRERSVEQVIELAEQGIGHSGFDEISLLSLSTGDYSCLPEVLPELMQRFANEKVSVAMPSMRVGTLTRELMDQIRRVRKTGFTLAPEAGSERLRQTINKGISEADLLQTAEQAYRLGWNLIKLYFMIGLPTETETDIEAIAELVDKTAQAGSVGGGGRKKISVSVGTFVPKPHTPFQWEQQLTIEQSRARLSLLRSKLKKKSITLKYHDPEQSYLEGVFSRGDRRLLPLLIKAWENGARLDSWSEHFNLRRWLESAAQIGVDLDFYLRQRDENEILPWSHIDPMVEPEFLVAERNKSRSLEYTPDCRYHSCQKCGLCDFKTIQPIVHNKKQSPPAKQIINKEPVEEDTVEHHHHYLVSYSRTGTICFLGHLEFLQIIQRALPRANLKPHFSQGFNPSPKISFGPALPVGTMSSCEFFSVDLQQPLTDLNHAKTILDAALPDGLSIIEISPLTGKLVQDMICTYRIELPHDLSEAELETISGLDSIDSMVVERIRKGRRKSLDIRPLINNIRVSAARTIILELISKSAMPGTKPAEALATLLHLDEETVLKLQIMKISWSELEN
;
A
#
# COMPACT_ATOMS: atom_id res chain seq x y z
N MET A 1 -7.10 4.99 -36.58
CA MET A 1 -5.83 4.22 -36.70
C MET A 1 -5.72 3.37 -35.46
N GLU A 2 -5.62 2.10 -35.68
CA GLU A 2 -5.87 1.01 -34.74
C GLU A 2 -5.04 1.06 -33.47
N THR A 3 -5.72 0.92 -32.35
CA THR A 3 -5.23 0.62 -31.00
C THR A 3 -4.61 -0.79 -30.91
N SER A 4 -3.62 -1.11 -31.72
CA SER A 4 -3.10 -2.49 -31.81
C SER A 4 -1.83 -2.75 -30.99
N SER A 5 -1.43 -1.87 -30.05
CA SER A 5 -0.22 -2.08 -29.26
C SER A 5 -0.42 -2.37 -27.74
N LYS A 6 -1.65 -2.45 -27.25
CA LYS A 6 -1.94 -2.71 -25.82
C LYS A 6 -2.09 -4.18 -25.45
N MET A 7 -1.72 -5.12 -26.29
CA MET A 7 -1.87 -6.56 -26.06
C MET A 7 -0.53 -7.30 -25.96
N ALA A 8 0.44 -6.78 -25.24
CA ALA A 8 1.57 -7.59 -24.83
C ALA A 8 1.12 -8.52 -23.70
N ASP A 9 0.83 -9.73 -24.11
CA ASP A 9 0.74 -10.98 -23.35
C ASP A 9 -0.01 -10.98 -22.01
N GLN A 10 -1.21 -10.40 -21.97
CA GLN A 10 -2.17 -10.59 -20.86
C GLN A 10 -2.81 -12.00 -20.91
N THR A 11 -2.28 -12.89 -21.73
CA THR A 11 -2.75 -14.27 -21.86
C THR A 11 -2.60 -15.09 -20.58
N PHE A 12 -1.83 -14.59 -19.60
CA PHE A 12 -1.70 -15.23 -18.31
C PHE A 12 -2.80 -14.86 -17.30
N LEU A 13 -3.59 -13.80 -17.53
CA LEU A 13 -4.61 -13.32 -16.59
C LEU A 13 -5.63 -14.39 -16.16
N PRO A 14 -6.14 -15.26 -17.05
CA PRO A 14 -7.05 -16.34 -16.66
C PRO A 14 -6.46 -17.34 -15.67
N PHE A 15 -5.12 -17.46 -15.62
CA PHE A 15 -4.40 -18.49 -14.89
C PHE A 15 -3.92 -18.03 -13.50
N VAL A 16 -4.10 -16.76 -13.13
CA VAL A 16 -3.70 -16.21 -11.84
C VAL A 16 -4.87 -16.02 -10.90
N SER A 17 -4.65 -16.16 -9.61
CA SER A 17 -5.69 -16.07 -8.59
C SER A 17 -6.29 -14.66 -8.43
N ARG A 18 -5.52 -13.62 -8.73
CA ARG A 18 -5.95 -12.21 -8.63
C ARG A 18 -5.50 -11.42 -9.86
N PRO A 19 -6.16 -11.58 -10.99
CA PRO A 19 -5.78 -10.91 -12.25
C PRO A 19 -5.88 -9.38 -12.17
N GLY A 20 -6.73 -8.84 -11.30
CA GLY A 20 -6.86 -7.39 -11.08
C GLY A 20 -5.57 -6.66 -10.71
N ARG A 21 -4.52 -7.40 -10.28
CA ARG A 21 -3.17 -6.85 -9.99
C ARG A 21 -2.40 -6.41 -11.24
N TYR A 22 -2.79 -6.92 -12.41
CA TYR A 22 -1.99 -6.87 -13.65
C TYR A 22 -2.70 -6.15 -14.80
N LEU A 23 -3.80 -5.42 -14.51
CA LEU A 23 -4.62 -4.81 -15.57
C LEU A 23 -4.06 -3.52 -16.12
N GLY A 24 -3.44 -2.67 -15.29
CA GLY A 24 -2.87 -1.40 -15.73
C GLY A 24 -3.88 -0.42 -16.31
N SER A 25 -5.14 -0.49 -15.88
CA SER A 25 -6.26 0.31 -16.39
C SER A 25 -6.92 1.13 -15.27
N GLU A 26 -6.13 1.62 -14.34
CA GLU A 26 -6.60 2.47 -13.24
C GLU A 26 -7.15 3.79 -13.77
N PHE A 27 -8.11 4.36 -13.06
CA PHE A 27 -8.61 5.68 -13.41
C PHE A 27 -7.58 6.77 -13.04
N ASN A 28 -7.53 7.85 -13.81
CA ASN A 28 -6.54 8.94 -13.71
C ASN A 28 -5.12 8.56 -14.15
N LEU A 29 -4.94 7.57 -14.99
CA LEU A 29 -3.63 7.37 -15.62
C LEU A 29 -3.26 8.60 -16.46
N PRO A 30 -2.01 9.08 -16.43
CA PRO A 30 -1.53 10.08 -17.36
C PRO A 30 -1.43 9.50 -18.77
N GLU A 31 -1.47 10.36 -19.77
CA GLU A 31 -1.11 9.97 -21.13
C GLU A 31 0.40 9.75 -21.18
N ILE A 32 0.82 8.55 -21.53
CA ILE A 32 2.24 8.20 -21.61
C ILE A 32 2.83 8.68 -22.93
N ASP A 33 3.81 9.57 -22.86
CA ASP A 33 4.56 10.00 -24.05
C ASP A 33 5.46 8.88 -24.57
N ILE A 34 5.00 8.18 -25.59
CA ILE A 34 5.75 7.08 -26.24
C ILE A 34 7.05 7.58 -26.92
N LEU A 35 7.17 8.88 -27.21
CA LEU A 35 8.32 9.50 -27.82
C LEU A 35 9.25 10.16 -26.81
N ALA A 36 9.00 10.00 -25.53
CA ALA A 36 9.82 10.55 -24.46
C ALA A 36 11.30 10.25 -24.62
N GLU A 37 12.14 11.27 -24.39
CA GLU A 37 13.60 11.16 -24.45
C GLU A 37 14.16 10.26 -23.34
N VAL A 38 13.49 10.25 -22.19
CA VAL A 38 13.85 9.42 -21.02
C VAL A 38 12.63 8.66 -20.52
N LYS A 39 12.79 7.34 -20.42
CA LYS A 39 11.74 6.43 -19.96
C LYS A 39 12.11 5.80 -18.63
N TRP A 40 11.27 5.97 -17.63
CA TRP A 40 11.39 5.37 -16.31
C TRP A 40 10.41 4.20 -16.15
N ALA A 41 10.89 3.09 -15.58
CA ALA A 41 10.00 2.15 -14.91
C ALA A 41 10.14 2.33 -13.39
N LEU A 42 9.08 2.74 -12.73
CA LEU A 42 9.01 2.85 -11.28
C LEU A 42 8.56 1.50 -10.69
N VAL A 43 9.47 0.87 -10.00
CA VAL A 43 9.32 -0.52 -9.53
C VAL A 43 9.15 -0.55 -8.03
N PHE A 44 8.09 -1.21 -7.56
CA PHE A 44 7.88 -1.48 -6.15
C PHE A 44 8.05 -2.98 -5.86
N PRO A 45 8.99 -3.39 -4.99
CA PRO A 45 9.33 -4.78 -4.77
C PRO A 45 8.39 -5.48 -3.78
N ASP A 46 7.10 -5.34 -3.97
CA ASP A 46 6.04 -6.08 -3.27
C ASP A 46 4.82 -6.17 -4.18
N LEU A 47 3.77 -6.87 -3.72
CA LEU A 47 2.53 -7.05 -4.46
C LEU A 47 1.85 -5.71 -4.75
N TYR A 48 1.03 -5.68 -5.80
CA TYR A 48 0.26 -4.52 -6.25
C TYR A 48 -0.47 -3.80 -5.10
N GLU A 49 -1.11 -4.54 -4.18
CA GLU A 49 -1.90 -3.96 -3.08
C GLU A 49 -1.07 -3.11 -2.12
N ILE A 50 0.21 -3.45 -1.95
CA ILE A 50 1.15 -2.70 -1.13
C ILE A 50 1.74 -1.54 -1.93
N GLY A 51 2.25 -1.84 -3.13
CA GLY A 51 2.90 -0.84 -3.97
C GLY A 51 1.97 0.28 -4.41
N MET A 52 0.73 -0.05 -4.80
CA MET A 52 -0.29 0.92 -5.15
C MET A 52 -0.77 1.77 -3.94
N SER A 53 -0.57 1.27 -2.71
CA SER A 53 -0.82 2.02 -1.48
C SER A 53 0.34 2.94 -1.07
N HIS A 54 1.49 2.89 -1.76
CA HIS A 54 2.69 3.61 -1.40
C HIS A 54 2.70 5.02 -2.00
N GLN A 55 2.43 6.03 -1.15
CA GLN A 55 2.30 7.41 -1.59
C GLN A 55 3.55 7.95 -2.29
N GLY A 56 4.76 7.63 -1.80
CA GLY A 56 6.00 8.10 -2.41
C GLY A 56 6.16 7.64 -3.87
N LEU A 57 5.74 6.42 -4.20
CA LEU A 57 5.73 5.96 -5.59
C LEU A 57 4.79 6.79 -6.46
N GLN A 58 3.57 7.07 -5.96
CA GLN A 58 2.57 7.86 -6.71
C GLN A 58 3.02 9.30 -6.91
N ILE A 59 3.69 9.90 -5.91
CA ILE A 59 4.27 11.24 -6.02
C ILE A 59 5.31 11.29 -7.14
N LEU A 60 6.27 10.39 -7.13
CA LEU A 60 7.32 10.34 -8.16
C LEU A 60 6.76 10.02 -9.54
N TYR A 61 5.75 9.15 -9.61
CA TYR A 61 5.05 8.82 -10.85
C TYR A 61 4.38 10.04 -11.47
N GLN A 62 3.69 10.84 -10.66
CA GLN A 62 3.07 12.07 -11.12
C GLN A 62 4.12 13.10 -11.55
N ILE A 63 5.13 13.38 -10.70
CA ILE A 63 6.19 14.34 -11.01
C ILE A 63 6.86 14.00 -12.35
N LEU A 64 7.22 12.73 -12.57
CA LEU A 64 7.91 12.32 -13.79
C LEU A 64 7.03 12.47 -15.04
N ASN A 65 5.73 12.16 -14.93
CA ASN A 65 4.80 12.30 -16.07
C ASN A 65 4.32 13.74 -16.29
N ASP A 66 4.56 14.65 -15.35
CA ASP A 66 4.32 16.08 -15.53
C ASP A 66 5.53 16.79 -16.20
N LEU A 67 6.68 16.07 -16.40
CA LEU A 67 7.86 16.61 -17.08
C LEU A 67 7.77 16.45 -18.61
N ASP A 68 8.14 17.48 -19.34
CA ASP A 68 8.27 17.39 -20.79
C ASP A 68 9.31 16.35 -21.21
N SER A 69 9.01 15.53 -22.21
CA SER A 69 9.90 14.50 -22.77
C SER A 69 10.38 13.43 -21.81
N VAL A 70 9.67 13.23 -20.71
CA VAL A 70 9.89 12.14 -19.75
C VAL A 70 8.60 11.33 -19.64
N ALA A 71 8.74 10.00 -19.57
CA ALA A 71 7.62 9.10 -19.32
C ALA A 71 7.97 8.15 -18.19
N ALA A 72 7.02 7.89 -17.32
CA ALA A 72 7.17 6.93 -16.23
C ALA A 72 6.01 5.94 -16.23
N GLU A 73 6.32 4.66 -16.07
CA GLU A 73 5.36 3.58 -15.93
C GLU A 73 5.65 2.77 -14.67
N ARG A 74 4.67 1.98 -14.22
CA ARG A 74 4.76 1.27 -12.93
C ARG A 74 4.94 -0.22 -13.14
N CYS A 75 5.67 -0.83 -12.21
CA CYS A 75 5.81 -2.27 -12.12
C CYS A 75 5.81 -2.73 -10.66
N TYR A 76 5.20 -3.87 -10.38
CA TYR A 76 5.14 -4.49 -9.06
C TYR A 76 5.70 -5.91 -9.10
N CYS A 77 6.13 -6.43 -7.94
CA CYS A 77 6.55 -7.81 -7.85
C CYS A 77 5.35 -8.73 -8.12
N PRO A 78 5.46 -9.71 -9.01
CA PRO A 78 4.39 -10.67 -9.27
C PRO A 78 4.18 -11.57 -8.05
N ALA A 79 2.93 -12.04 -7.88
CA ALA A 79 2.62 -13.08 -6.91
C ALA A 79 3.21 -14.44 -7.36
N PRO A 80 3.40 -15.41 -6.44
CA PRO A 80 4.05 -16.68 -6.77
C PRO A 80 3.37 -17.47 -7.89
N ASP A 81 2.05 -17.40 -7.99
CA ASP A 81 1.28 -18.03 -9.09
C ASP A 81 1.60 -17.37 -10.45
N ALA A 82 1.64 -16.04 -10.48
CA ALA A 82 2.03 -15.31 -11.69
C ALA A 82 3.52 -15.52 -12.04
N GLU A 83 4.42 -15.51 -11.05
CA GLU A 83 5.84 -15.84 -11.25
C GLU A 83 5.99 -17.21 -11.89
N ALA A 84 5.29 -18.23 -11.39
CA ALA A 84 5.35 -19.59 -11.91
C ALA A 84 4.90 -19.66 -13.38
N ILE A 85 3.82 -18.97 -13.73
CA ILE A 85 3.29 -18.93 -15.10
C ILE A 85 4.23 -18.16 -16.03
N MET A 86 4.73 -16.99 -15.59
CA MET A 86 5.71 -16.22 -16.36
C MET A 86 6.94 -17.08 -16.71
N ARG A 87 7.47 -17.82 -15.73
CA ARG A 87 8.62 -18.72 -15.94
C ARG A 87 8.30 -19.86 -16.90
N SER A 88 7.17 -20.53 -16.71
CA SER A 88 6.79 -21.70 -17.55
C SER A 88 6.53 -21.33 -19.00
N ARG A 89 6.11 -20.09 -19.28
CA ARG A 89 5.80 -19.58 -20.61
C ARG A 89 6.86 -18.68 -21.20
N GLY A 90 7.94 -18.39 -20.48
CA GLY A 90 8.99 -17.47 -20.92
C GLY A 90 8.53 -16.01 -21.04
N ILE A 91 7.55 -15.61 -20.26
CA ILE A 91 7.04 -14.23 -20.22
C ILE A 91 7.95 -13.39 -19.34
N GLY A 92 8.54 -12.32 -19.88
CA GLY A 92 9.35 -11.37 -19.14
C GLY A 92 8.49 -10.38 -18.33
N LEU A 93 9.04 -9.86 -17.24
CA LEU A 93 8.35 -8.86 -16.44
C LEU A 93 8.31 -7.51 -17.18
N ALA A 94 7.12 -6.92 -17.22
CA ALA A 94 6.83 -5.69 -17.93
C ALA A 94 6.08 -4.69 -17.02
N THR A 95 5.98 -3.44 -17.46
CA THR A 95 5.18 -2.40 -16.79
C THR A 95 3.68 -2.62 -16.99
N LEU A 96 2.87 -1.98 -16.15
CA LEU A 96 1.42 -2.15 -16.18
C LEU A 96 0.75 -1.37 -17.32
N GLU A 97 1.22 -0.16 -17.62
CA GLU A 97 0.54 0.77 -18.53
C GLU A 97 0.66 0.33 -19.99
N SER A 98 1.89 0.12 -20.47
CA SER A 98 2.15 -0.24 -21.87
C SER A 98 2.53 -1.70 -22.08
N ALA A 99 2.74 -2.46 -20.99
CA ALA A 99 3.33 -3.79 -21.01
C ALA A 99 4.72 -3.84 -21.68
N THR A 100 5.47 -2.75 -21.61
CA THR A 100 6.85 -2.69 -22.10
C THR A 100 7.78 -3.47 -21.15
N PRO A 101 8.63 -4.39 -21.66
CA PRO A 101 9.59 -5.12 -20.85
C PRO A 101 10.52 -4.18 -20.07
N LEU A 102 10.81 -4.48 -18.80
CA LEU A 102 11.64 -3.63 -17.95
C LEU A 102 13.03 -3.37 -18.54
N LYS A 103 13.60 -4.32 -19.29
CA LYS A 103 14.91 -4.18 -19.94
C LYS A 103 14.97 -3.11 -21.03
N ASP A 104 13.81 -2.64 -21.52
CA ASP A 104 13.70 -1.70 -22.63
C ASP A 104 13.55 -0.23 -22.17
N TYR A 105 13.64 0.00 -20.84
CA TYR A 105 13.65 1.33 -20.24
C TYR A 105 15.06 1.92 -20.15
N ASP A 106 15.15 3.23 -20.00
CA ASP A 106 16.41 3.92 -19.72
C ASP A 106 16.80 3.77 -18.24
N LEU A 107 15.81 3.93 -17.36
CA LEU A 107 15.99 3.97 -15.92
C LEU A 107 14.95 3.07 -15.23
N LEU A 108 15.42 2.26 -14.28
CA LEU A 108 14.54 1.56 -13.33
C LEU A 108 14.69 2.19 -11.96
N GLY A 109 13.62 2.81 -11.45
CA GLY A 109 13.56 3.36 -10.10
C GLY A 109 12.97 2.36 -9.13
N ILE A 110 13.79 1.64 -8.36
CA ILE A 110 13.32 0.61 -7.43
C ILE A 110 13.16 1.20 -6.03
N THR A 111 11.94 1.17 -5.50
CA THR A 111 11.67 1.58 -4.12
C THR A 111 12.27 0.59 -3.12
N LEU A 112 12.91 1.09 -2.06
CA LEU A 112 13.51 0.32 -0.98
C LEU A 112 12.72 0.56 0.34
N PRO A 113 11.52 -0.03 0.50
CA PRO A 113 10.62 0.31 1.60
C PRO A 113 11.05 -0.30 2.94
N HIS A 114 11.48 -1.55 2.92
CA HIS A 114 12.00 -2.29 4.08
C HIS A 114 12.79 -3.53 3.67
N GLU A 115 13.57 -4.09 4.59
CA GLU A 115 14.59 -5.10 4.32
C GLU A 115 14.01 -6.45 3.83
N LEU A 116 12.82 -6.83 4.29
CA LEU A 116 12.19 -8.10 3.91
C LEU A 116 11.63 -8.13 2.46
N CYS A 117 11.79 -7.03 1.71
CA CYS A 117 11.48 -6.98 0.28
C CYS A 117 12.67 -7.32 -0.63
N TYR A 118 13.86 -7.57 -0.09
CA TYR A 118 15.08 -7.71 -0.90
C TYR A 118 15.05 -8.92 -1.84
N THR A 119 14.46 -10.05 -1.43
CA THR A 119 14.27 -11.21 -2.31
C THR A 119 13.38 -10.91 -3.50
N ASN A 120 12.41 -9.99 -3.33
CA ASN A 120 11.52 -9.59 -4.40
C ASN A 120 12.24 -8.76 -5.47
N ILE A 121 13.29 -8.00 -5.09
CA ILE A 121 14.14 -7.28 -6.05
C ILE A 121 14.83 -8.29 -6.97
N LEU A 122 15.35 -9.40 -6.43
CA LEU A 122 15.97 -10.46 -7.24
C LEU A 122 14.95 -11.10 -8.18
N THR A 123 13.72 -11.37 -7.72
CA THR A 123 12.63 -11.90 -8.56
C THR A 123 12.33 -10.96 -9.72
N ILE A 124 12.28 -9.66 -9.48
CA ILE A 124 12.03 -8.63 -10.50
C ILE A 124 13.17 -8.61 -11.52
N LEU A 125 14.42 -8.57 -11.07
CA LEU A 125 15.59 -8.54 -11.95
C LEU A 125 15.69 -9.79 -12.81
N ASP A 126 15.47 -10.97 -12.23
CA ASP A 126 15.50 -12.25 -12.93
C ASP A 126 14.41 -12.35 -14.00
N LEU A 127 13.17 -12.02 -13.66
CA LEU A 127 12.06 -12.01 -14.63
C LEU A 127 12.21 -10.93 -15.71
N ALA A 128 12.95 -9.85 -15.41
CA ALA A 128 13.31 -8.83 -16.39
C ALA A 128 14.48 -9.28 -17.31
N GLY A 129 15.14 -10.40 -17.02
CA GLY A 129 16.31 -10.87 -17.73
C GLY A 129 17.55 -9.99 -17.51
N LEU A 130 17.67 -9.38 -16.32
CA LEU A 130 18.76 -8.50 -15.93
C LEU A 130 19.68 -9.18 -14.92
N ASP A 131 21.02 -9.03 -15.10
CA ASP A 131 21.98 -9.55 -14.13
C ASP A 131 21.77 -8.91 -12.75
N PHE A 132 21.88 -9.70 -11.69
CA PHE A 132 21.72 -9.19 -10.33
C PHE A 132 22.76 -8.13 -10.01
N ARG A 133 24.03 -8.38 -10.34
CA ARG A 133 25.11 -7.43 -10.04
C ARG A 133 25.20 -6.34 -11.10
N ALA A 134 25.20 -5.09 -10.67
CA ALA A 134 25.34 -3.93 -11.56
C ALA A 134 26.60 -4.00 -12.43
N ALA A 135 27.70 -4.55 -11.89
CA ALA A 135 28.97 -4.70 -12.61
C ALA A 135 28.92 -5.63 -13.82
N ASN A 136 27.95 -6.57 -13.86
CA ASN A 136 27.83 -7.56 -14.92
C ASN A 136 26.86 -7.13 -16.02
N ARG A 137 26.13 -6.03 -15.83
CA ARG A 137 25.11 -5.57 -16.80
C ARG A 137 25.73 -5.05 -18.08
N ALA A 138 25.12 -5.40 -19.21
CA ALA A 138 25.53 -4.93 -20.53
C ALA A 138 25.32 -3.41 -20.66
N GLU A 139 26.06 -2.80 -21.59
CA GLU A 139 25.93 -1.35 -21.91
C GLU A 139 24.54 -0.97 -22.45
N SER A 140 23.74 -1.93 -22.93
CA SER A 140 22.36 -1.74 -23.37
C SER A 140 21.34 -1.90 -22.24
N ALA A 141 21.75 -2.36 -21.05
CA ALA A 141 20.83 -2.54 -19.93
C ALA A 141 20.40 -1.20 -19.34
N PRO A 142 19.19 -1.11 -18.75
CA PRO A 142 18.77 0.09 -18.04
C PRO A 142 19.69 0.40 -16.85
N ILE A 143 19.72 1.67 -16.46
CA ILE A 143 20.38 2.10 -15.23
C ILE A 143 19.41 1.86 -14.08
N ILE A 144 19.85 1.14 -13.05
CA ILE A 144 19.00 0.79 -11.91
C ILE A 144 19.33 1.68 -10.71
N ILE A 145 18.34 2.45 -10.27
CA ILE A 145 18.45 3.39 -9.17
C ILE A 145 17.56 2.92 -8.01
N GLY A 146 18.15 2.67 -6.84
CA GLY A 146 17.41 2.42 -5.62
C GLY A 146 17.05 3.72 -4.89
N GLY A 147 15.96 3.74 -4.12
CA GLY A 147 15.61 4.87 -3.26
C GLY A 147 14.56 4.50 -2.20
N GLY A 148 14.60 5.16 -1.06
CA GLY A 148 13.67 4.91 0.04
C GLY A 148 14.36 4.66 1.37
N THR A 149 13.60 4.21 2.36
CA THR A 149 14.05 4.12 3.76
C THR A 149 15.30 3.25 3.95
N CYS A 150 15.40 2.11 3.24
CA CYS A 150 16.57 1.24 3.34
C CYS A 150 17.84 1.81 2.67
N GLY A 151 17.71 2.89 1.90
CA GLY A 151 18.88 3.61 1.35
C GLY A 151 19.82 4.18 2.42
N PHE A 152 19.37 4.32 3.66
CA PHE A 152 20.21 4.77 4.77
C PHE A 152 21.17 3.69 5.32
N ASN A 153 20.97 2.43 4.98
CA ASN A 153 21.99 1.38 4.97
C ASN A 153 21.89 0.58 3.68
N PRO A 154 22.50 1.04 2.58
CA PRO A 154 22.38 0.40 1.29
C PRO A 154 23.25 -0.86 1.17
N GLU A 155 24.23 -1.05 2.05
CA GLU A 155 25.34 -1.99 1.88
C GLU A 155 24.90 -3.46 1.65
N PRO A 156 23.87 -4.02 2.32
CA PRO A 156 23.47 -5.41 2.06
C PRO A 156 23.06 -5.70 0.62
N ILE A 157 22.62 -4.68 -0.13
CA ILE A 157 22.12 -4.78 -1.51
C ILE A 157 22.80 -3.84 -2.49
N ALA A 158 23.86 -3.14 -2.04
CA ALA A 158 24.53 -2.09 -2.80
C ALA A 158 24.94 -2.54 -4.22
N GLU A 159 25.46 -3.75 -4.36
CA GLU A 159 25.93 -4.27 -5.66
C GLU A 159 24.79 -4.61 -6.64
N LEU A 160 23.54 -4.62 -6.21
CA LEU A 160 22.37 -4.76 -7.11
C LEU A 160 22.11 -3.47 -7.90
N PHE A 161 22.60 -2.31 -7.43
CA PHE A 161 22.26 -0.99 -7.96
C PHE A 161 23.44 -0.31 -8.62
N ASP A 162 23.14 0.45 -9.69
CA ASP A 162 24.10 1.37 -10.29
C ASP A 162 24.26 2.62 -9.43
N ALA A 163 23.15 3.07 -8.87
CA ALA A 163 23.07 4.22 -7.97
C ALA A 163 21.97 4.00 -6.91
N ILE A 164 22.11 4.67 -5.77
CA ILE A 164 21.05 4.72 -4.74
C ILE A 164 20.87 6.18 -4.34
N LEU A 165 19.64 6.66 -4.39
CA LEU A 165 19.26 8.00 -3.95
C LEU A 165 18.99 7.98 -2.45
N ILE A 166 19.71 8.80 -1.72
CA ILE A 166 19.58 8.97 -0.27
C ILE A 166 18.79 10.25 0.02
N GLY A 167 17.62 10.11 0.66
CA GLY A 167 16.77 11.25 1.04
C GLY A 167 15.53 11.44 0.18
N ASP A 168 15.06 12.68 0.06
CA ASP A 168 13.83 13.06 -0.64
C ASP A 168 14.05 13.01 -2.17
N GLY A 169 13.10 12.43 -2.90
CA GLY A 169 13.27 12.08 -4.31
C GLY A 169 12.69 13.08 -5.30
N GLU A 170 11.80 13.95 -4.88
CA GLU A 170 10.94 14.77 -5.75
C GLU A 170 11.74 15.64 -6.74
N GLU A 171 12.69 16.39 -6.24
CA GLU A 171 13.58 17.21 -7.12
C GLU A 171 14.64 16.35 -7.79
N ALA A 172 15.13 15.31 -7.11
CA ALA A 172 16.19 14.47 -7.62
C ALA A 172 15.81 13.70 -8.88
N VAL A 173 14.57 13.18 -8.98
CA VAL A 173 14.12 12.45 -10.17
C VAL A 173 14.02 13.38 -11.38
N THR A 174 13.68 14.64 -11.19
CA THR A 174 13.68 15.68 -12.21
C THR A 174 15.10 15.96 -12.71
N GLU A 175 16.04 16.19 -11.79
CA GLU A 175 17.45 16.43 -12.12
C GLU A 175 18.09 15.23 -12.83
N LEU A 176 17.82 14.01 -12.34
CA LEU A 176 18.30 12.77 -12.95
C LEU A 176 17.76 12.63 -14.38
N SER A 177 16.47 12.90 -14.60
CA SER A 177 15.85 12.80 -15.92
C SER A 177 16.49 13.75 -16.93
N TYR A 178 16.64 15.03 -16.59
CA TYR A 178 17.28 16.00 -17.47
C TYR A 178 18.77 15.74 -17.68
N LEU A 179 19.49 15.28 -16.65
CA LEU A 179 20.88 14.88 -16.77
C LEU A 179 21.02 13.71 -17.77
N VAL A 180 20.23 12.64 -17.59
CA VAL A 180 20.27 11.47 -18.48
C VAL A 180 19.87 11.86 -19.91
N ALA A 181 18.84 12.67 -20.12
CA ALA A 181 18.45 13.17 -21.42
C ALA A 181 19.63 13.89 -22.13
N SER A 182 20.32 14.80 -21.41
CA SER A 182 21.46 15.55 -21.93
C SER A 182 22.66 14.64 -22.30
N LEU A 183 22.89 13.59 -21.52
CA LEU A 183 24.02 12.66 -21.75
C LEU A 183 23.70 11.66 -22.87
N LYS A 184 22.44 11.25 -23.03
CA LYS A 184 21.95 10.46 -24.19
C LYS A 184 22.12 11.24 -25.50
N LYS A 185 21.77 12.53 -25.52
CA LYS A 185 22.02 13.40 -26.70
C LYS A 185 23.50 13.45 -27.07
N LYS A 186 24.40 13.38 -26.11
CA LYS A 186 25.86 13.29 -26.32
C LYS A 186 26.34 11.87 -26.69
N ARG A 187 25.42 10.90 -26.76
CA ARG A 187 25.70 9.47 -27.08
C ARG A 187 26.73 8.84 -26.16
N LEU A 188 26.69 9.20 -24.86
CA LEU A 188 27.57 8.57 -23.88
C LEU A 188 27.13 7.13 -23.62
N LYS A 189 28.13 6.27 -23.34
CA LYS A 189 27.86 4.90 -22.91
C LYS A 189 27.22 4.89 -21.52
N ARG A 190 26.47 3.83 -21.22
CA ARG A 190 25.81 3.62 -19.93
C ARG A 190 26.75 3.82 -18.73
N SER A 191 27.92 3.20 -18.77
CA SER A 191 28.95 3.32 -17.71
C SER A 191 29.41 4.75 -17.46
N ALA A 192 29.50 5.57 -18.51
CA ALA A 192 29.82 6.98 -18.39
C ALA A 192 28.64 7.78 -17.81
N ILE A 193 27.40 7.48 -18.24
CA ILE A 193 26.19 8.10 -17.68
C ILE A 193 26.10 7.82 -16.19
N VAL A 194 26.26 6.55 -15.76
CA VAL A 194 26.25 6.16 -14.33
C VAL A 194 27.27 6.98 -13.53
N SER A 195 28.47 7.18 -14.07
CA SER A 195 29.50 7.97 -13.38
C SER A 195 29.11 9.44 -13.17
N GLU A 196 28.31 9.99 -14.08
CA GLU A 196 27.83 11.38 -14.02
C GLU A 196 26.69 11.58 -13.02
N LEU A 197 25.94 10.52 -12.67
CA LEU A 197 24.81 10.61 -11.72
C LEU A 197 25.26 11.12 -10.34
N ALA A 198 26.52 10.94 -9.97
CA ALA A 198 27.07 11.49 -8.71
C ALA A 198 27.06 13.02 -8.62
N LYS A 199 26.75 13.73 -9.71
CA LYS A 199 26.58 15.19 -9.69
C LYS A 199 25.25 15.61 -9.06
N VAL A 200 24.28 14.69 -9.00
CA VAL A 200 23.00 14.93 -8.33
C VAL A 200 23.17 14.68 -6.83
N GLU A 201 22.79 15.66 -6.02
CA GLU A 201 22.89 15.56 -4.55
C GLU A 201 22.05 14.37 -4.04
N GLY A 202 22.61 13.61 -3.11
CA GLY A 202 21.99 12.42 -2.54
C GLY A 202 22.27 11.12 -3.30
N VAL A 203 22.94 11.18 -4.47
CA VAL A 203 23.21 9.98 -5.25
C VAL A 203 24.49 9.28 -4.75
N TYR A 204 24.31 8.08 -4.21
CA TYR A 204 25.35 7.14 -3.83
C TYR A 204 25.64 6.19 -4.98
N LEU A 205 26.92 6.07 -5.37
CA LEU A 205 27.39 5.12 -6.40
C LEU A 205 28.18 3.97 -5.73
N PRO A 206 27.57 2.79 -5.52
CA PRO A 206 28.18 1.71 -4.75
C PRO A 206 29.57 1.26 -5.26
N HIS A 207 29.79 1.30 -6.57
CA HIS A 207 31.04 0.88 -7.22
C HIS A 207 32.25 1.81 -6.93
N ARG A 208 32.04 2.95 -6.27
CA ARG A 208 33.09 3.87 -5.87
C ARG A 208 33.68 3.57 -4.49
N TYR A 209 32.99 2.74 -3.70
CA TYR A 209 33.36 2.44 -2.32
C TYR A 209 33.71 0.97 -2.17
N SER A 210 34.80 0.69 -1.44
CA SER A 210 35.24 -0.68 -1.16
C SER A 210 35.43 -0.86 0.34
N PRO A 211 34.63 -1.70 1.01
CA PRO A 211 34.87 -2.05 2.41
C PRO A 211 36.03 -3.04 2.54
N SER A 212 36.89 -2.86 3.57
CA SER A 212 37.79 -3.88 4.05
C SER A 212 37.40 -4.34 5.43
N TYR A 213 37.81 -5.55 5.79
CA TYR A 213 37.39 -6.20 7.04
C TYR A 213 38.59 -6.73 7.82
N ASP A 214 38.48 -6.74 9.15
CA ASP A 214 39.46 -7.38 10.03
C ASP A 214 39.19 -8.90 10.14
N THR A 215 40.03 -9.56 10.95
CA THR A 215 39.91 -11.02 11.21
C THR A 215 38.64 -11.40 12.00
N GLU A 216 38.03 -10.45 12.70
CA GLU A 216 36.75 -10.65 13.44
C GLU A 216 35.53 -10.33 12.57
N GLY A 217 35.75 -9.85 11.34
CA GLY A 217 34.69 -9.47 10.42
C GLY A 217 34.15 -8.06 10.60
N LYS A 218 34.78 -7.22 11.44
CA LYS A 218 34.44 -5.79 11.56
C LYS A 218 34.99 -5.00 10.37
N ILE A 219 34.35 -3.92 9.99
CA ILE A 219 34.86 -3.03 8.92
C ILE A 219 36.07 -2.28 9.44
N LEU A 220 37.20 -2.40 8.74
CA LEU A 220 38.42 -1.64 8.99
C LEU A 220 38.42 -0.29 8.28
N SER A 221 37.95 -0.27 7.02
CA SER A 221 37.84 0.95 6.23
C SER A 221 36.74 0.84 5.18
N LEU A 222 36.22 2.00 4.78
CA LEU A 222 35.38 2.16 3.60
C LEU A 222 36.14 3.10 2.64
N GLU A 223 36.93 2.52 1.76
CA GLU A 223 37.80 3.29 0.87
C GLU A 223 37.03 3.80 -0.35
N VAL A 224 37.30 5.06 -0.71
CA VAL A 224 36.84 5.63 -1.99
C VAL A 224 37.84 5.26 -3.06
N ILE A 225 37.55 4.22 -3.85
CA ILE A 225 38.43 3.67 -4.88
C ILE A 225 38.39 4.41 -6.22
N LYS A 226 37.40 5.31 -6.41
CA LYS A 226 37.29 6.20 -7.59
C LYS A 226 36.90 7.59 -7.12
N ALA A 227 37.12 8.62 -7.96
CA ALA A 227 36.76 10.00 -7.62
C ALA A 227 35.33 10.12 -7.09
N GLY A 228 35.21 10.59 -5.86
CA GLY A 228 33.92 10.75 -5.14
C GLY A 228 34.14 11.37 -3.76
N PRO A 229 33.06 11.84 -3.11
CA PRO A 229 33.13 12.33 -1.75
C PRO A 229 33.35 11.18 -0.77
N PRO A 230 34.02 11.40 0.38
CA PRO A 230 34.17 10.38 1.42
C PRO A 230 32.83 9.95 2.03
N THR A 231 31.85 10.88 2.05
CA THR A 231 30.48 10.65 2.52
C THR A 231 29.46 11.16 1.51
N VAL A 232 28.32 10.50 1.44
CA VAL A 232 27.20 10.91 0.60
C VAL A 232 26.14 11.54 1.49
N LYS A 233 25.94 12.84 1.31
CA LYS A 233 24.95 13.61 2.05
C LYS A 233 23.56 13.35 1.50
N ARG A 234 22.58 13.12 2.38
CA ARG A 234 21.20 12.94 1.93
C ARG A 234 20.61 14.21 1.32
N ARG A 235 19.72 14.06 0.36
CA ARG A 235 18.93 15.17 -0.18
C ARG A 235 17.73 15.48 0.74
N VAL A 236 17.41 16.75 0.88
CA VAL A 236 16.28 17.25 1.68
C VAL A 236 15.43 18.20 0.84
N LEU A 237 14.18 17.87 0.63
CA LEU A 237 13.19 18.81 0.11
C LEU A 237 12.89 19.85 1.19
N ALA A 238 13.34 21.09 0.99
CA ALA A 238 13.31 22.11 2.03
C ALA A 238 11.89 22.56 2.40
N ASP A 239 10.96 22.61 1.43
CA ASP A 239 9.58 23.07 1.62
C ASP A 239 8.62 22.18 0.84
N LEU A 240 7.68 21.55 1.54
CA LEU A 240 6.66 20.70 0.94
C LEU A 240 5.66 21.49 0.07
N ASN A 241 5.47 22.79 0.33
CA ASN A 241 4.53 23.61 -0.42
C ASN A 241 5.01 23.98 -1.83
N ARG A 242 6.27 23.67 -2.15
CA ARG A 242 6.83 23.90 -3.50
C ARG A 242 6.44 22.83 -4.51
N ILE A 243 5.91 21.72 -4.06
CA ILE A 243 5.56 20.60 -4.91
C ILE A 243 4.07 20.32 -4.76
N ASP A 244 3.33 20.60 -5.82
CA ASP A 244 1.95 20.20 -5.98
C ASP A 244 1.93 18.77 -6.52
N HIS A 245 1.45 17.85 -5.73
CA HIS A 245 1.36 16.45 -6.12
C HIS A 245 0.11 15.80 -5.54
N LEU A 246 -0.34 14.75 -6.19
CA LEU A 246 -1.55 14.01 -5.83
C LEU A 246 -2.86 14.83 -5.91
N TYR A 247 -2.89 15.87 -6.76
CA TYR A 247 -4.13 16.55 -7.09
C TYR A 247 -5.05 15.68 -7.96
N LYS A 248 -4.47 14.76 -8.73
CA LYS A 248 -5.18 13.77 -9.57
C LYS A 248 -4.69 12.35 -9.25
N PRO A 249 -5.02 11.82 -8.05
CA PRO A 249 -4.47 10.54 -7.59
C PRO A 249 -4.99 9.39 -8.46
N LEU A 250 -4.14 8.39 -8.66
CA LEU A 250 -4.54 7.14 -9.31
C LEU A 250 -5.61 6.43 -8.48
N VAL A 251 -6.68 5.98 -9.14
CA VAL A 251 -7.75 5.25 -8.49
C VAL A 251 -7.64 3.77 -8.82
N PRO A 252 -7.32 2.91 -7.83
CA PRO A 252 -7.13 1.50 -8.08
C PRO A 252 -8.43 0.81 -8.49
N ASN A 253 -8.33 -0.11 -9.45
CA ASN A 253 -9.43 -0.98 -9.83
C ASN A 253 -9.55 -2.19 -8.88
N ALA A 254 -8.43 -2.70 -8.39
CA ALA A 254 -8.40 -3.76 -7.40
C ALA A 254 -8.30 -3.21 -5.98
N ARG A 255 -8.81 -3.95 -5.00
CA ARG A 255 -8.75 -3.54 -3.60
C ARG A 255 -7.31 -3.49 -3.09
N ILE A 256 -6.90 -2.34 -2.57
CA ILE A 256 -5.58 -2.09 -1.99
C ILE A 256 -5.63 -1.93 -0.47
N VAL A 257 -4.46 -1.87 0.19
CA VAL A 257 -4.37 -1.79 1.66
C VAL A 257 -4.82 -0.42 2.18
N HIS A 258 -4.41 0.66 1.51
CA HIS A 258 -4.74 2.05 1.88
C HIS A 258 -5.56 2.71 0.77
N ASP A 259 -6.79 2.29 0.64
CA ASP A 259 -7.70 2.67 -0.42
C ASP A 259 -8.46 3.96 -0.07
N ARG A 260 -7.76 5.09 -0.14
CA ARG A 260 -8.21 6.41 0.30
C ARG A 260 -7.32 7.52 -0.27
N LEU A 261 -7.81 8.74 -0.27
CA LEU A 261 -6.98 9.90 -0.56
C LEU A 261 -6.00 10.14 0.60
N ALA A 262 -4.72 10.09 0.32
CA ALA A 262 -3.68 10.37 1.29
C ALA A 262 -3.10 11.77 1.05
N VAL A 263 -3.24 12.68 2.02
CA VAL A 263 -2.68 14.03 1.98
C VAL A 263 -1.55 14.15 3.00
N GLU A 264 -0.30 14.29 2.54
CA GLU A 264 0.84 14.51 3.41
C GLU A 264 0.80 15.93 3.97
N VAL A 265 0.43 16.08 5.25
CA VAL A 265 0.32 17.39 5.93
C VAL A 265 1.63 17.85 6.54
N ALA A 266 2.55 16.92 6.83
CA ALA A 266 3.87 17.24 7.33
C ALA A 266 4.84 16.08 7.10
N ARG A 267 6.11 16.37 6.83
CA ARG A 267 7.22 15.42 6.74
C ARG A 267 8.26 15.72 7.83
N GLY A 268 8.85 14.65 8.37
CA GLY A 268 9.80 14.74 9.48
C GLY A 268 9.15 14.80 10.85
N CYS A 269 9.96 14.57 11.89
CA CYS A 269 9.53 14.62 13.29
C CYS A 269 10.70 15.04 14.18
N THR A 270 10.42 15.92 15.13
CA THR A 270 11.41 16.47 16.07
C THR A 270 11.21 16.02 17.51
N ARG A 271 10.32 15.07 17.77
CA ARG A 271 10.01 14.54 19.11
C ARG A 271 11.19 13.82 19.78
N GLY A 272 12.18 13.39 19.01
CA GLY A 272 13.41 12.83 19.54
C GLY A 272 13.29 11.44 20.14
N CYS A 273 12.31 10.62 19.70
CA CYS A 273 12.26 9.21 20.09
C CYS A 273 13.55 8.51 19.64
N ARG A 274 14.33 7.96 20.60
CA ARG A 274 15.71 7.49 20.40
C ARG A 274 15.82 6.22 19.55
N PHE A 275 14.73 5.47 19.43
CA PHE A 275 14.66 4.26 18.60
C PHE A 275 14.25 4.55 17.14
N CYS A 276 13.69 5.73 16.87
CA CYS A 276 12.96 5.98 15.64
C CYS A 276 13.87 6.49 14.53
N GLN A 277 14.15 5.65 13.51
CA GLN A 277 14.93 6.02 12.34
C GLN A 277 14.28 7.17 11.56
N ALA A 278 12.98 7.10 11.30
CA ALA A 278 12.25 8.15 10.59
C ALA A 278 12.33 9.51 11.32
N GLY A 279 12.38 9.52 12.67
CA GLY A 279 12.57 10.72 13.47
C GLY A 279 13.97 11.34 13.32
N ILE A 280 14.91 10.65 12.70
CA ILE A 280 16.26 11.16 12.39
C ILE A 280 16.37 11.44 10.88
N THR A 281 16.07 10.47 10.04
CA THR A 281 16.31 10.50 8.60
C THR A 281 15.36 11.42 7.82
N TYR A 282 14.23 11.81 8.40
CA TYR A 282 13.28 12.76 7.78
C TYR A 282 13.29 14.16 8.42
N ARG A 283 14.18 14.44 9.38
CA ARG A 283 14.35 15.81 9.90
C ARG A 283 14.74 16.80 8.79
N PRO A 284 14.39 18.09 8.93
CA PRO A 284 13.56 18.73 9.95
C PRO A 284 12.07 18.46 9.71
N VAL A 285 11.21 18.88 10.65
CA VAL A 285 9.76 18.91 10.38
C VAL A 285 9.45 20.02 9.37
N ARG A 286 8.63 19.68 8.36
CA ARG A 286 8.17 20.60 7.33
C ARG A 286 6.66 20.39 7.18
N GLU A 287 5.90 21.42 7.49
CA GLU A 287 4.44 21.41 7.45
C GLU A 287 3.94 22.02 6.15
N ARG A 288 2.82 21.51 5.62
CA ARG A 288 2.04 22.20 4.59
C ARG A 288 1.16 23.26 5.20
N SER A 289 0.86 24.31 4.43
CA SER A 289 -0.10 25.33 4.83
C SER A 289 -1.54 24.78 4.86
N VAL A 290 -2.42 25.48 5.55
CA VAL A 290 -3.86 25.12 5.62
C VAL A 290 -4.48 25.12 4.24
N GLU A 291 -4.22 26.18 3.47
CA GLU A 291 -4.76 26.40 2.13
C GLU A 291 -4.39 25.24 1.20
N GLN A 292 -3.12 24.85 1.21
CA GLN A 292 -2.64 23.79 0.33
C GLN A 292 -3.22 22.42 0.71
N VAL A 293 -3.37 22.13 2.01
CA VAL A 293 -4.00 20.87 2.46
C VAL A 293 -5.46 20.80 2.01
N ILE A 294 -6.20 21.90 2.11
CA ILE A 294 -7.59 21.98 1.70
C ILE A 294 -7.71 21.82 0.18
N GLU A 295 -6.88 22.53 -0.57
CA GLU A 295 -6.86 22.46 -2.04
C GLU A 295 -6.58 21.06 -2.55
N LEU A 296 -5.54 20.40 -2.02
CA LEU A 296 -5.21 19.01 -2.36
C LEU A 296 -6.34 18.03 -2.01
N ALA A 297 -7.03 18.26 -0.88
CA ALA A 297 -8.17 17.45 -0.49
C ALA A 297 -9.36 17.61 -1.45
N GLU A 298 -9.69 18.84 -1.84
CA GLU A 298 -10.79 19.14 -2.78
C GLU A 298 -10.52 18.54 -4.16
N GLN A 299 -9.37 18.85 -4.72
CA GLN A 299 -8.99 18.34 -6.05
C GLN A 299 -8.89 16.81 -6.04
N GLY A 300 -8.21 16.25 -5.01
CA GLY A 300 -8.03 14.81 -4.88
C GLY A 300 -9.34 14.04 -4.74
N ILE A 301 -10.30 14.50 -3.95
CA ILE A 301 -11.63 13.89 -3.81
C ILE A 301 -12.43 14.05 -5.11
N GLY A 302 -12.43 15.24 -5.71
CA GLY A 302 -13.14 15.51 -6.95
C GLY A 302 -12.68 14.61 -8.10
N HIS A 303 -11.36 14.39 -8.23
CA HIS A 303 -10.81 13.54 -9.28
C HIS A 303 -10.86 12.03 -8.97
N SER A 304 -10.92 11.63 -7.70
CA SER A 304 -10.87 10.20 -7.34
C SER A 304 -12.22 9.59 -6.96
N GLY A 305 -13.08 10.35 -6.30
CA GLY A 305 -14.31 9.84 -5.70
C GLY A 305 -14.08 8.97 -4.46
N PHE A 306 -12.92 9.10 -3.77
CA PHE A 306 -12.67 8.40 -2.52
C PHE A 306 -13.64 8.85 -1.41
N ASP A 307 -13.97 7.95 -0.50
CA ASP A 307 -14.86 8.17 0.65
C ASP A 307 -14.09 8.44 1.96
N GLU A 308 -12.76 8.49 1.89
CA GLU A 308 -11.90 8.76 3.04
C GLU A 308 -10.70 9.64 2.63
N ILE A 309 -10.43 10.68 3.43
CA ILE A 309 -9.21 11.48 3.40
C ILE A 309 -8.34 11.03 4.56
N SER A 310 -7.06 10.73 4.33
CA SER A 310 -6.09 10.44 5.39
C SER A 310 -5.04 11.52 5.46
N LEU A 311 -4.95 12.21 6.60
CA LEU A 311 -3.90 13.19 6.87
C LEU A 311 -2.64 12.46 7.29
N LEU A 312 -1.63 12.42 6.41
CA LEU A 312 -0.40 11.68 6.64
C LEU A 312 0.72 12.54 7.21
N SER A 313 1.35 12.03 8.25
CA SER A 313 2.64 12.50 8.78
C SER A 313 3.19 11.47 9.77
N LEU A 314 4.42 11.65 10.24
CA LEU A 314 4.99 10.83 11.32
C LEU A 314 4.30 11.10 12.67
N SER A 315 3.63 12.24 12.83
CA SER A 315 2.88 12.61 14.04
C SER A 315 1.80 13.63 13.70
N THR A 316 0.66 13.17 13.19
CA THR A 316 -0.43 14.03 12.71
C THR A 316 -1.01 14.90 13.84
N GLY A 317 -1.06 14.38 15.07
CA GLY A 317 -1.47 15.15 16.23
C GLY A 317 -0.55 16.33 16.58
N ASP A 318 0.66 16.35 16.04
CA ASP A 318 1.65 17.41 16.21
C ASP A 318 1.67 18.41 15.05
N TYR A 319 0.85 18.23 14.02
CA TYR A 319 0.70 19.18 12.94
C TYR A 319 0.05 20.47 13.48
N SER A 320 0.77 21.59 13.38
CA SER A 320 0.39 22.82 14.09
C SER A 320 -0.93 23.43 13.61
N CYS A 321 -1.30 23.19 12.37
CA CYS A 321 -2.56 23.67 11.77
C CYS A 321 -3.73 22.67 11.88
N LEU A 322 -3.57 21.53 12.55
CA LEU A 322 -4.63 20.54 12.69
C LEU A 322 -5.94 21.11 13.24
N PRO A 323 -5.93 22.02 14.26
CA PRO A 323 -7.15 22.62 14.78
C PRO A 323 -7.92 23.50 13.77
N GLU A 324 -7.24 23.96 12.70
CA GLU A 324 -7.87 24.77 11.63
C GLU A 324 -8.30 23.88 10.47
N VAL A 325 -7.43 22.98 10.03
CA VAL A 325 -7.67 22.10 8.87
C VAL A 325 -8.80 21.11 9.11
N LEU A 326 -8.87 20.47 10.29
CA LEU A 326 -9.85 19.40 10.51
C LEU A 326 -11.30 19.91 10.50
N PRO A 327 -11.66 21.02 11.18
CA PRO A 327 -13.02 21.56 11.08
C PRO A 327 -13.39 21.98 9.66
N GLU A 328 -12.47 22.55 8.90
CA GLU A 328 -12.69 23.00 7.54
C GLU A 328 -12.96 21.81 6.60
N LEU A 329 -12.14 20.76 6.68
CA LEU A 329 -12.38 19.52 5.91
C LEU A 329 -13.73 18.89 6.28
N MET A 330 -14.07 18.87 7.58
CA MET A 330 -15.35 18.31 8.04
C MET A 330 -16.55 19.14 7.60
N GLN A 331 -16.43 20.45 7.51
CA GLN A 331 -17.48 21.33 6.98
C GLN A 331 -17.74 21.06 5.50
N ARG A 332 -16.68 20.83 4.71
CA ARG A 332 -16.77 20.60 3.26
C ARG A 332 -17.29 19.21 2.92
N PHE A 333 -16.77 18.19 3.60
CA PHE A 333 -16.92 16.80 3.17
C PHE A 333 -17.89 15.96 4.00
N ALA A 334 -18.32 16.39 5.20
CA ALA A 334 -19.18 15.55 6.05
C ALA A 334 -20.54 15.24 5.41
N ASN A 335 -21.13 16.18 4.67
CA ASN A 335 -22.40 15.98 3.98
C ASN A 335 -22.28 14.99 2.82
N GLU A 336 -21.10 14.90 2.20
CA GLU A 336 -20.79 13.94 1.15
C GLU A 336 -20.40 12.55 1.70
N LYS A 337 -20.44 12.39 3.04
CA LYS A 337 -20.04 11.17 3.76
C LYS A 337 -18.57 10.78 3.57
N VAL A 338 -17.71 11.73 3.18
CA VAL A 338 -16.26 11.51 3.16
C VAL A 338 -15.71 11.66 4.57
N SER A 339 -15.03 10.64 5.06
CA SER A 339 -14.43 10.62 6.39
C SER A 339 -13.01 11.15 6.40
N VAL A 340 -12.57 11.72 7.54
CA VAL A 340 -11.19 12.15 7.73
C VAL A 340 -10.50 11.24 8.74
N ALA A 341 -9.43 10.56 8.31
CA ALA A 341 -8.62 9.67 9.13
C ALA A 341 -7.28 10.30 9.49
N MET A 342 -6.83 10.05 10.71
CA MET A 342 -5.52 10.48 11.22
C MET A 342 -4.80 9.28 11.81
N PRO A 343 -4.02 8.54 11.03
CA PRO A 343 -3.43 7.27 11.47
C PRO A 343 -2.35 7.43 12.54
N SER A 344 -1.62 8.56 12.56
CA SER A 344 -0.44 8.77 13.41
C SER A 344 -0.72 9.75 14.55
N MET A 345 -1.66 9.40 15.43
CA MET A 345 -2.00 10.24 16.57
C MET A 345 -1.12 9.93 17.78
N ARG A 346 -0.58 10.98 18.40
CA ARG A 346 0.17 10.87 19.65
C ARG A 346 -0.78 11.01 20.84
N VAL A 347 -0.49 10.28 21.93
CA VAL A 347 -1.15 10.46 23.23
C VAL A 347 -0.99 11.92 23.69
N GLY A 348 -2.08 12.53 24.17
CA GLY A 348 -2.07 13.90 24.70
C GLY A 348 -2.25 15.00 23.62
N THR A 349 -2.28 14.68 22.31
CA THR A 349 -2.46 15.69 21.26
C THR A 349 -3.92 15.84 20.81
N LEU A 350 -4.79 14.93 21.18
CA LEU A 350 -6.21 14.96 20.83
C LEU A 350 -7.02 15.68 21.88
N THR A 351 -7.60 16.82 21.49
CA THR A 351 -8.60 17.51 22.30
C THR A 351 -9.98 16.86 22.09
N ARG A 352 -10.89 17.12 23.02
CA ARG A 352 -12.28 16.65 22.92
C ARG A 352 -12.95 17.15 21.66
N GLU A 353 -12.71 18.40 21.29
CA GLU A 353 -13.27 19.06 20.12
C GLU A 353 -12.82 18.35 18.82
N LEU A 354 -11.54 18.03 18.70
CA LEU A 354 -11.02 17.27 17.56
C LEU A 354 -11.64 15.86 17.47
N MET A 355 -11.78 15.18 18.63
CA MET A 355 -12.43 13.87 18.67
C MET A 355 -13.91 13.95 18.27
N ASP A 356 -14.65 15.00 18.67
CA ASP A 356 -16.03 15.22 18.26
C ASP A 356 -16.16 15.47 16.76
N GLN A 357 -15.21 16.15 16.12
CA GLN A 357 -15.20 16.33 14.67
C GLN A 357 -15.02 14.99 13.94
N ILE A 358 -14.03 14.17 14.32
CA ILE A 358 -13.73 12.89 13.68
C ILE A 358 -14.94 11.94 13.67
N ARG A 359 -15.73 11.92 14.75
CA ARG A 359 -16.84 10.99 14.87
C ARG A 359 -18.06 11.33 13.99
N ARG A 360 -18.12 12.53 13.38
CA ARG A 360 -19.29 13.01 12.62
C ARG A 360 -19.67 12.12 11.44
N VAL A 361 -18.69 11.53 10.77
CA VAL A 361 -18.94 10.66 9.60
C VAL A 361 -18.76 9.20 9.97
N ARG A 362 -17.61 8.83 10.56
CA ARG A 362 -17.28 7.43 10.80
C ARG A 362 -16.40 7.27 12.04
N LYS A 363 -16.72 6.30 12.91
CA LYS A 363 -15.86 5.95 14.04
C LYS A 363 -14.83 4.92 13.57
N THR A 364 -13.59 5.35 13.39
CA THR A 364 -12.44 4.47 13.14
C THR A 364 -11.87 3.93 14.45
N GLY A 365 -11.05 2.87 14.41
CA GLY A 365 -10.34 2.39 15.62
C GLY A 365 -9.34 3.43 16.12
N PHE A 366 -9.23 3.57 17.45
CA PHE A 366 -8.33 4.52 18.09
C PHE A 366 -6.99 3.87 18.40
N THR A 367 -5.90 4.43 17.86
CA THR A 367 -4.56 3.85 18.01
C THR A 367 -3.68 4.75 18.87
N LEU A 368 -3.07 4.17 19.90
CA LEU A 368 -2.13 4.84 20.81
C LEU A 368 -0.84 4.00 20.86
N ALA A 369 0.30 4.67 20.84
CA ALA A 369 1.61 4.03 20.82
C ALA A 369 2.45 4.49 22.02
N PRO A 370 2.25 3.94 23.23
CA PRO A 370 3.11 4.20 24.38
C PRO A 370 4.51 3.63 24.20
N GLU A 371 4.70 2.60 23.37
CA GLU A 371 5.92 1.87 23.02
C GLU A 371 6.52 1.06 24.17
N ALA A 372 6.42 1.51 25.43
CA ALA A 372 6.90 0.81 26.60
C ALA A 372 5.88 0.81 27.74
N GLY A 373 5.88 -0.24 28.58
CA GLY A 373 4.97 -0.40 29.69
C GLY A 373 5.27 0.54 30.86
N SER A 374 6.54 0.59 31.28
CA SER A 374 6.98 1.39 32.43
C SER A 374 7.30 2.82 32.03
N GLU A 375 7.12 3.76 32.95
CA GLU A 375 7.47 5.16 32.74
C GLU A 375 8.98 5.35 32.59
N ARG A 376 9.77 4.60 33.36
CA ARG A 376 11.22 4.55 33.22
C ARG A 376 11.66 4.23 31.80
N LEU A 377 11.08 3.20 31.20
CA LEU A 377 11.48 2.78 29.86
C LEU A 377 10.96 3.76 28.80
N ARG A 378 9.80 4.41 29.01
CA ARG A 378 9.34 5.52 28.16
C ARG A 378 10.29 6.73 28.20
N GLN A 379 10.90 7.01 29.36
CA GLN A 379 11.95 8.02 29.49
C GLN A 379 13.23 7.60 28.78
N THR A 380 13.67 6.35 28.95
CA THR A 380 14.83 5.79 28.20
C THR A 380 14.72 6.05 26.72
N ILE A 381 13.55 5.79 26.11
CA ILE A 381 13.32 5.96 24.68
C ILE A 381 12.91 7.38 24.28
N ASN A 382 12.88 8.32 25.22
CA ASN A 382 12.42 9.72 25.03
C ASN A 382 11.01 9.81 24.40
N LYS A 383 10.07 8.94 24.83
CA LYS A 383 8.71 8.98 24.27
C LYS A 383 7.92 10.22 24.73
N GLY A 384 8.22 10.76 25.92
CA GLY A 384 7.60 11.97 26.47
C GLY A 384 6.07 11.83 26.61
N ILE A 385 5.61 10.70 27.13
CA ILE A 385 4.21 10.38 27.43
C ILE A 385 4.16 9.77 28.83
N SER A 386 3.36 10.36 29.72
CA SER A 386 3.11 9.80 31.04
C SER A 386 2.00 8.75 31.00
N GLU A 387 1.91 7.93 32.05
CA GLU A 387 0.79 7.00 32.24
C GLU A 387 -0.54 7.77 32.32
N ALA A 388 -0.54 8.90 33.02
CA ALA A 388 -1.72 9.74 33.18
C ALA A 388 -2.27 10.26 31.82
N ASP A 389 -1.38 10.72 30.92
CA ASP A 389 -1.76 11.17 29.57
C ASP A 389 -2.44 10.05 28.78
N LEU A 390 -1.91 8.83 28.86
CA LEU A 390 -2.48 7.68 28.18
C LEU A 390 -3.87 7.33 28.71
N LEU A 391 -4.01 7.26 30.05
CA LEU A 391 -5.27 6.89 30.68
C LEU A 391 -6.36 7.96 30.44
N GLN A 392 -6.00 9.23 30.53
CA GLN A 392 -6.90 10.35 30.23
C GLN A 392 -7.38 10.31 28.76
N THR A 393 -6.44 10.09 27.81
CA THR A 393 -6.77 9.98 26.38
C THR A 393 -7.69 8.78 26.11
N ALA A 394 -7.43 7.63 26.74
CA ALA A 394 -8.26 6.45 26.61
C ALA A 394 -9.65 6.64 27.20
N GLU A 395 -9.76 7.26 28.38
CA GLU A 395 -11.04 7.58 29.01
C GLU A 395 -11.90 8.50 28.13
N GLN A 396 -11.29 9.58 27.59
CA GLN A 396 -11.97 10.49 26.68
C GLN A 396 -12.48 9.76 25.42
N ALA A 397 -11.65 8.92 24.79
CA ALA A 397 -12.04 8.12 23.65
C ALA A 397 -13.23 7.21 23.97
N TYR A 398 -13.21 6.53 25.11
CA TYR A 398 -14.33 5.69 25.55
C TYR A 398 -15.60 6.47 25.84
N ARG A 399 -15.51 7.65 26.48
CA ARG A 399 -16.65 8.54 26.73
C ARG A 399 -17.31 9.03 25.44
N LEU A 400 -16.52 9.27 24.40
CA LEU A 400 -17.00 9.67 23.08
C LEU A 400 -17.49 8.51 22.22
N GLY A 401 -17.50 7.28 22.79
CA GLY A 401 -18.15 6.11 22.20
C GLY A 401 -17.25 5.25 21.31
N TRP A 402 -15.92 5.41 21.36
CA TRP A 402 -15.05 4.39 20.80
C TRP A 402 -15.13 3.11 21.62
N ASN A 403 -15.20 1.95 20.95
CA ASN A 403 -15.30 0.66 21.61
C ASN A 403 -14.02 -0.18 21.49
N LEU A 404 -13.05 0.25 20.66
CA LEU A 404 -11.78 -0.42 20.44
C LEU A 404 -10.63 0.58 20.52
N ILE A 405 -9.70 0.32 21.44
CA ILE A 405 -8.40 0.99 21.46
C ILE A 405 -7.33 -0.02 21.07
N LYS A 406 -6.42 0.41 20.18
CA LYS A 406 -5.22 -0.33 19.80
C LYS A 406 -4.02 0.27 20.51
N LEU A 407 -3.24 -0.57 21.19
CA LEU A 407 -2.00 -0.18 21.89
C LEU A 407 -0.80 -0.83 21.21
N TYR A 408 0.22 -0.04 20.92
CA TYR A 408 1.49 -0.54 20.36
C TYR A 408 2.60 -0.49 21.40
N PHE A 409 3.35 -1.60 21.48
CA PHE A 409 4.50 -1.76 22.36
C PHE A 409 5.67 -2.40 21.61
N MET A 410 6.87 -2.20 22.13
CA MET A 410 8.08 -2.92 21.74
C MET A 410 8.64 -3.70 22.94
N ILE A 411 9.29 -4.80 22.64
CA ILE A 411 10.10 -5.60 23.58
C ILE A 411 11.54 -5.62 23.11
N GLY A 412 12.49 -5.71 24.05
CA GLY A 412 13.93 -5.69 23.73
C GLY A 412 14.53 -4.30 23.64
N LEU A 413 13.87 -3.29 24.18
CA LEU A 413 14.41 -1.94 24.27
C LEU A 413 15.67 -1.90 25.15
N PRO A 414 16.62 -0.99 24.91
CA PRO A 414 17.79 -0.83 25.76
C PRO A 414 17.41 -0.64 27.23
N THR A 415 18.10 -1.31 28.12
CA THR A 415 17.87 -1.34 29.59
C THR A 415 16.56 -2.00 30.04
N GLU A 416 15.84 -2.65 29.17
CA GLU A 416 14.57 -3.36 29.47
C GLU A 416 14.81 -4.52 30.44
N THR A 417 13.95 -4.61 31.45
CA THR A 417 13.91 -5.69 32.44
C THR A 417 12.59 -6.45 32.37
N GLU A 418 12.50 -7.57 33.07
CA GLU A 418 11.27 -8.38 33.15
C GLU A 418 10.11 -7.56 33.75
N THR A 419 10.41 -6.71 34.74
CA THR A 419 9.43 -5.79 35.35
C THR A 419 8.83 -4.80 34.33
N ASP A 420 9.62 -4.36 33.33
CA ASP A 420 9.12 -3.47 32.27
C ASP A 420 8.15 -4.20 31.34
N ILE A 421 8.37 -5.51 31.11
CA ILE A 421 7.44 -6.34 30.36
C ILE A 421 6.14 -6.55 31.12
N GLU A 422 6.21 -6.82 32.43
CA GLU A 422 5.01 -6.93 33.29
C GLU A 422 4.22 -5.61 33.30
N ALA A 423 4.91 -4.49 33.35
CA ALA A 423 4.30 -3.16 33.27
C ALA A 423 3.49 -2.92 31.98
N ILE A 424 3.80 -3.61 30.87
CA ILE A 424 2.94 -3.57 29.67
C ILE A 424 1.55 -4.13 30.01
N ALA A 425 1.49 -5.28 30.67
CA ALA A 425 0.22 -5.91 31.02
C ALA A 425 -0.58 -5.04 32.03
N GLU A 426 0.10 -4.46 32.99
CA GLU A 426 -0.53 -3.56 33.96
C GLU A 426 -1.10 -2.31 33.30
N LEU A 427 -0.35 -1.68 32.38
CA LEU A 427 -0.79 -0.50 31.64
C LEU A 427 -1.99 -0.81 30.74
N VAL A 428 -2.02 -1.99 30.10
CA VAL A 428 -3.16 -2.47 29.31
C VAL A 428 -4.38 -2.66 30.21
N ASP A 429 -4.22 -3.22 31.38
CA ASP A 429 -5.31 -3.44 32.35
C ASP A 429 -5.87 -2.11 32.89
N LYS A 430 -5.01 -1.15 33.22
CA LYS A 430 -5.43 0.21 33.62
C LYS A 430 -6.17 0.92 32.47
N THR A 431 -5.70 0.76 31.25
CA THR A 431 -6.38 1.34 30.06
C THR A 431 -7.76 0.70 29.84
N ALA A 432 -7.90 -0.61 30.10
CA ALA A 432 -9.18 -1.29 30.03
C ALA A 432 -10.14 -0.79 31.13
N GLN A 433 -9.63 -0.54 32.34
CA GLN A 433 -10.40 -0.01 33.49
C GLN A 433 -10.88 1.43 33.24
N ALA A 434 -10.08 2.28 32.60
CA ALA A 434 -10.50 3.63 32.21
C ALA A 434 -11.79 3.65 31.36
N GLY A 435 -12.06 2.58 30.63
CA GLY A 435 -13.30 2.36 29.92
C GLY A 435 -14.53 2.09 30.79
N SER A 436 -14.38 1.67 32.05
CA SER A 436 -15.52 1.34 32.92
C SER A 436 -16.26 2.58 33.41
N VAL A 437 -15.59 3.74 33.42
CA VAL A 437 -16.15 5.02 33.88
C VAL A 437 -17.11 5.65 32.84
N GLY A 438 -17.07 5.23 31.60
CA GLY A 438 -17.74 5.89 30.46
C GLY A 438 -18.98 5.21 29.90
N GLY A 439 -19.78 4.43 30.69
CA GLY A 439 -21.12 3.94 30.29
C GLY A 439 -21.20 3.07 29.02
N GLY A 440 -22.05 2.03 29.06
CA GLY A 440 -22.67 1.31 27.96
C GLY A 440 -21.81 0.81 26.79
N GLY A 441 -21.49 -0.49 26.77
CA GLY A 441 -20.90 -1.22 25.66
C GLY A 441 -19.65 -2.03 26.05
N ARG A 442 -19.43 -3.18 25.35
CA ARG A 442 -18.28 -4.06 25.61
C ARG A 442 -17.01 -3.46 25.00
N LYS A 443 -16.20 -2.85 25.85
CA LYS A 443 -14.91 -2.23 25.47
C LYS A 443 -13.88 -3.30 25.15
N LYS A 444 -13.07 -3.07 24.10
CA LYS A 444 -12.02 -3.99 23.64
C LYS A 444 -10.68 -3.27 23.56
N ILE A 445 -9.61 -3.98 23.83
CA ILE A 445 -8.24 -3.53 23.58
C ILE A 445 -7.55 -4.54 22.65
N SER A 446 -6.89 -4.01 21.64
CA SER A 446 -5.97 -4.78 20.80
C SER A 446 -4.54 -4.33 21.12
N VAL A 447 -3.75 -5.21 21.69
CA VAL A 447 -2.34 -4.97 21.99
C VAL A 447 -1.51 -5.53 20.85
N SER A 448 -0.63 -4.71 20.27
CA SER A 448 0.32 -5.13 19.23
C SER A 448 1.74 -4.96 19.77
N VAL A 449 2.55 -6.01 19.71
CA VAL A 449 3.92 -6.04 20.24
C VAL A 449 4.89 -6.36 19.13
N GLY A 450 5.94 -5.52 18.95
CA GLY A 450 7.05 -5.76 18.04
C GLY A 450 8.35 -5.99 18.80
N THR A 451 9.25 -6.82 18.26
CA THR A 451 10.63 -6.87 18.74
C THR A 451 11.38 -5.64 18.26
N PHE A 452 12.09 -4.96 19.16
CA PHE A 452 12.92 -3.81 18.82
C PHE A 452 14.07 -4.24 17.90
N VAL A 453 14.21 -3.53 16.77
CA VAL A 453 15.31 -3.66 15.83
C VAL A 453 16.14 -2.38 15.88
N PRO A 454 17.42 -2.44 16.28
CA PRO A 454 18.31 -1.28 16.23
C PRO A 454 18.52 -0.82 14.80
N LYS A 455 18.01 0.35 14.45
CA LYS A 455 18.08 0.89 13.08
C LYS A 455 19.29 1.80 12.88
N PRO A 456 19.87 1.85 11.66
CA PRO A 456 20.93 2.80 11.28
C PRO A 456 20.57 4.25 11.60
N HIS A 457 21.58 5.05 11.91
CA HIS A 457 21.49 6.49 12.18
C HIS A 457 20.59 6.86 13.37
N THR A 458 20.34 5.92 14.31
CA THR A 458 19.61 6.21 15.55
C THR A 458 20.54 6.22 16.76
N PRO A 459 20.18 6.88 17.87
CA PRO A 459 20.91 6.73 19.13
C PRO A 459 21.12 5.29 19.58
N PHE A 460 20.25 4.38 19.14
CA PHE A 460 20.31 2.96 19.52
C PHE A 460 20.95 2.06 18.44
N GLN A 461 21.59 2.60 17.43
CA GLN A 461 22.23 1.83 16.35
C GLN A 461 23.34 0.88 16.82
N TRP A 462 23.94 1.14 18.00
CA TRP A 462 24.99 0.30 18.59
C TRP A 462 24.43 -0.79 19.52
N GLU A 463 23.13 -0.76 19.86
CA GLU A 463 22.56 -1.70 20.82
C GLU A 463 22.39 -3.10 20.20
N GLN A 464 22.37 -4.11 21.06
CA GLN A 464 22.10 -5.49 20.68
C GLN A 464 20.61 -5.71 20.42
N GLN A 465 20.27 -6.55 19.47
CA GLN A 465 18.91 -7.04 19.29
C GLN A 465 18.70 -8.33 20.10
N LEU A 466 17.46 -8.56 20.56
CA LEU A 466 17.10 -9.82 21.22
C LEU A 466 17.26 -11.01 20.26
N THR A 467 17.64 -12.16 20.83
CA THR A 467 17.52 -13.43 20.11
C THR A 467 16.05 -13.83 19.95
N ILE A 468 15.80 -14.78 19.06
CA ILE A 468 14.45 -15.32 18.82
C ILE A 468 13.88 -15.91 20.11
N GLU A 469 14.71 -16.67 20.88
CA GLU A 469 14.34 -17.30 22.13
C GLU A 469 13.99 -16.27 23.20
N GLN A 470 14.80 -15.23 23.34
CA GLN A 470 14.54 -14.14 24.28
C GLN A 470 13.23 -13.40 23.93
N SER A 471 12.99 -13.14 22.66
CA SER A 471 11.74 -12.51 22.18
C SER A 471 10.53 -13.39 22.47
N ARG A 472 10.63 -14.69 22.20
CA ARG A 472 9.56 -15.67 22.49
C ARG A 472 9.28 -15.78 24.00
N ALA A 473 10.30 -15.75 24.83
CA ALA A 473 10.15 -15.78 26.29
C ALA A 473 9.35 -14.56 26.78
N ARG A 474 9.69 -13.34 26.34
CA ARG A 474 8.98 -12.11 26.69
C ARG A 474 7.53 -12.11 26.19
N LEU A 475 7.28 -12.55 24.97
CA LEU A 475 5.92 -12.69 24.42
C LEU A 475 5.09 -13.73 25.18
N SER A 476 5.72 -14.83 25.63
CA SER A 476 5.08 -15.86 26.46
C SER A 476 4.68 -15.29 27.82
N LEU A 477 5.55 -14.51 28.48
CA LEU A 477 5.24 -13.79 29.70
C LEU A 477 4.03 -12.88 29.53
N LEU A 478 4.02 -12.03 28.50
CA LEU A 478 2.87 -11.15 28.19
C LEU A 478 1.58 -11.95 27.96
N ARG A 479 1.64 -13.04 27.20
CA ARG A 479 0.48 -13.92 26.95
C ARG A 479 -0.05 -14.53 28.25
N SER A 480 0.83 -14.86 29.20
CA SER A 480 0.44 -15.41 30.51
C SER A 480 -0.33 -14.38 31.36
N LYS A 481 -0.03 -13.10 31.20
CA LYS A 481 -0.64 -11.98 31.96
C LYS A 481 -1.92 -11.45 31.29
N LEU A 482 -1.98 -11.36 29.95
CA LEU A 482 -3.09 -10.78 29.19
C LEU A 482 -4.17 -11.81 28.84
N LYS A 483 -4.88 -12.36 29.84
CA LYS A 483 -5.87 -13.45 29.67
C LYS A 483 -7.33 -12.98 29.50
N LYS A 484 -7.64 -11.67 29.66
CA LYS A 484 -9.02 -11.17 29.62
C LYS A 484 -9.61 -11.27 28.21
N LYS A 485 -10.84 -11.76 28.08
CA LYS A 485 -11.57 -11.90 26.79
C LYS A 485 -11.75 -10.57 26.02
N SER A 486 -11.64 -9.44 26.69
CA SER A 486 -11.71 -8.10 26.09
C SER A 486 -10.38 -7.63 25.51
N ILE A 487 -9.29 -8.34 25.78
CA ILE A 487 -7.94 -8.01 25.32
C ILE A 487 -7.49 -9.02 24.28
N THR A 488 -7.04 -8.52 23.13
CA THR A 488 -6.46 -9.36 22.07
C THR A 488 -4.98 -9.00 21.93
N LEU A 489 -4.10 -9.96 22.18
CA LEU A 489 -2.67 -9.81 21.94
C LEU A 489 -2.32 -10.23 20.51
N LYS A 490 -1.69 -9.34 19.77
CA LYS A 490 -1.05 -9.57 18.47
C LYS A 490 0.44 -9.26 18.61
N TYR A 491 1.28 -9.88 17.80
CA TYR A 491 2.71 -9.60 17.80
C TYR A 491 3.29 -9.83 16.41
N HIS A 492 4.39 -9.13 16.12
CA HIS A 492 5.22 -9.42 14.96
C HIS A 492 6.01 -10.68 15.21
N ASP A 493 6.21 -11.48 14.16
CA ASP A 493 6.96 -12.72 14.28
C ASP A 493 8.43 -12.39 14.67
N PRO A 494 8.95 -12.96 15.79
CA PRO A 494 10.34 -12.79 16.17
C PRO A 494 11.34 -13.24 15.10
N GLU A 495 10.99 -14.22 14.27
CA GLU A 495 11.84 -14.72 13.20
C GLU A 495 11.95 -13.69 12.06
N GLN A 496 10.84 -13.02 11.70
CA GLN A 496 10.89 -11.93 10.73
C GLN A 496 11.68 -10.74 11.28
N SER A 497 11.49 -10.40 12.56
CA SER A 497 12.25 -9.32 13.21
C SER A 497 13.75 -9.64 13.30
N TYR A 498 14.11 -10.91 13.46
CA TYR A 498 15.50 -11.38 13.42
C TYR A 498 16.13 -11.11 12.06
N LEU A 499 15.49 -11.55 10.98
CA LEU A 499 15.99 -11.34 9.62
C LEU A 499 16.02 -9.86 9.24
N GLU A 500 15.01 -9.08 9.63
CA GLU A 500 14.99 -7.63 9.47
C GLU A 500 16.23 -7.00 10.10
N GLY A 501 16.57 -7.39 11.34
CA GLY A 501 17.76 -6.91 12.03
C GLY A 501 19.07 -7.26 11.34
N VAL A 502 19.18 -8.47 10.81
CA VAL A 502 20.35 -8.91 10.04
C VAL A 502 20.59 -7.98 8.85
N PHE A 503 19.58 -7.74 8.03
CA PHE A 503 19.73 -6.89 6.84
C PHE A 503 19.80 -5.40 7.19
N SER A 504 19.03 -4.93 8.17
CA SER A 504 19.07 -3.52 8.60
C SER A 504 20.45 -3.09 9.10
N ARG A 505 21.21 -4.04 9.66
CA ARG A 505 22.54 -3.80 10.25
C ARG A 505 23.67 -4.41 9.46
N GLY A 506 23.34 -5.05 8.34
CA GLY A 506 24.27 -5.83 7.51
C GLY A 506 25.19 -5.00 6.64
N ASP A 507 26.08 -5.69 5.96
CA ASP A 507 27.05 -5.17 4.99
C ASP A 507 27.01 -5.98 3.69
N ARG A 508 27.91 -5.66 2.72
CA ARG A 508 27.94 -6.27 1.38
C ARG A 508 28.09 -7.79 1.36
N ARG A 509 28.59 -8.40 2.43
CA ARG A 509 28.72 -9.85 2.56
C ARG A 509 27.38 -10.56 2.66
N LEU A 510 26.28 -9.82 2.85
CA LEU A 510 24.93 -10.37 2.85
C LEU A 510 24.34 -10.56 1.44
N LEU A 511 24.88 -9.94 0.40
CA LEU A 511 24.36 -10.14 -0.95
C LEU A 511 24.46 -11.60 -1.43
N PRO A 512 25.59 -12.33 -1.25
CA PRO A 512 25.62 -13.76 -1.55
C PRO A 512 24.59 -14.57 -0.79
N LEU A 513 24.31 -14.24 0.49
CA LEU A 513 23.24 -14.87 1.27
C LEU A 513 21.87 -14.61 0.65
N LEU A 514 21.60 -13.37 0.31
CA LEU A 514 20.32 -12.97 -0.31
C LEU A 514 20.08 -13.75 -1.61
N ILE A 515 21.10 -13.83 -2.48
CA ILE A 515 21.02 -14.58 -3.73
C ILE A 515 20.78 -16.07 -3.44
N LYS A 516 21.55 -16.64 -2.49
CA LYS A 516 21.44 -18.06 -2.15
C LYS A 516 20.06 -18.41 -1.55
N ALA A 517 19.55 -17.59 -0.66
CA ALA A 517 18.21 -17.78 -0.10
C ALA A 517 17.12 -17.68 -1.19
N TRP A 518 17.27 -16.75 -2.13
CA TRP A 518 16.38 -16.62 -3.28
C TRP A 518 16.44 -17.86 -4.20
N GLU A 519 17.62 -18.37 -4.51
CA GLU A 519 17.82 -19.64 -5.26
C GLU A 519 17.15 -20.81 -4.54
N ASN A 520 17.23 -20.86 -3.21
CA ASN A 520 16.57 -21.84 -2.35
C ASN A 520 15.05 -21.58 -2.21
N GLY A 521 14.50 -20.60 -2.92
CA GLY A 521 13.05 -20.34 -3.03
C GLY A 521 12.50 -19.31 -2.01
N ALA A 522 13.34 -18.45 -1.39
CA ALA A 522 12.83 -17.32 -0.58
C ALA A 522 12.11 -16.30 -1.48
N ARG A 523 10.89 -15.95 -1.13
CA ARG A 523 10.03 -15.01 -1.84
C ARG A 523 9.10 -14.34 -0.83
N LEU A 524 8.80 -13.07 -1.04
CA LEU A 524 7.79 -12.33 -0.28
C LEU A 524 7.96 -12.49 1.25
N ASP A 525 9.20 -12.34 1.75
CA ASP A 525 9.53 -12.61 3.17
C ASP A 525 8.82 -11.66 4.15
N SER A 526 8.23 -10.57 3.68
CA SER A 526 7.32 -9.70 4.46
C SER A 526 5.96 -10.35 4.76
N TRP A 527 5.58 -11.39 4.01
CA TRP A 527 4.31 -12.07 4.15
C TRP A 527 4.49 -13.36 4.96
N SER A 528 3.80 -13.46 6.09
CA SER A 528 3.96 -14.58 7.03
C SER A 528 3.67 -15.95 6.41
N GLU A 529 2.79 -16.03 5.39
CA GLU A 529 2.49 -17.25 4.65
C GLU A 529 3.61 -17.71 3.71
N HIS A 530 4.54 -16.83 3.35
CA HIS A 530 5.68 -17.11 2.46
C HIS A 530 7.01 -17.19 3.21
N PHE A 531 7.09 -16.54 4.37
CA PHE A 531 8.31 -16.48 5.17
C PHE A 531 8.72 -17.83 5.75
N ASN A 532 10.02 -18.17 5.66
CA ASN A 532 10.58 -19.39 6.21
C ASN A 532 12.01 -19.17 6.67
N LEU A 533 12.22 -18.97 7.98
CA LEU A 533 13.54 -18.73 8.56
C LEU A 533 14.51 -19.88 8.30
N ARG A 534 14.04 -21.13 8.33
CA ARG A 534 14.90 -22.31 8.11
C ARG A 534 15.64 -22.22 6.77
N ARG A 535 14.98 -21.76 5.72
CA ARG A 535 15.58 -21.55 4.40
C ARG A 535 16.75 -20.56 4.46
N TRP A 536 16.62 -19.50 5.24
CA TRP A 536 17.66 -18.50 5.45
C TRP A 536 18.84 -19.05 6.24
N LEU A 537 18.60 -19.81 7.31
CA LEU A 537 19.65 -20.45 8.12
C LEU A 537 20.43 -21.48 7.30
N GLU A 538 19.75 -22.32 6.52
CA GLU A 538 20.37 -23.28 5.62
C GLU A 538 21.23 -22.58 4.55
N SER A 539 20.73 -21.48 3.99
CA SER A 539 21.49 -20.67 3.01
C SER A 539 22.73 -20.04 3.65
N ALA A 540 22.60 -19.50 4.86
CA ALA A 540 23.71 -18.92 5.61
C ALA A 540 24.80 -19.97 5.91
N ALA A 541 24.39 -21.18 6.32
CA ALA A 541 25.33 -22.29 6.55
C ALA A 541 26.06 -22.71 5.27
N GLN A 542 25.37 -22.73 4.11
CA GLN A 542 25.97 -23.08 2.81
C GLN A 542 27.07 -22.11 2.38
N ILE A 543 26.96 -20.83 2.73
CA ILE A 543 27.93 -19.79 2.33
C ILE A 543 28.86 -19.38 3.49
N GLY A 544 28.69 -19.95 4.69
CA GLY A 544 29.56 -19.69 5.84
C GLY A 544 29.38 -18.30 6.47
N VAL A 545 28.15 -17.73 6.46
CA VAL A 545 27.84 -16.43 7.07
C VAL A 545 27.18 -16.64 8.43
N ASP A 546 27.73 -15.99 9.45
CA ASP A 546 27.12 -15.91 10.78
C ASP A 546 26.13 -14.73 10.84
N LEU A 547 24.84 -15.03 11.00
CA LEU A 547 23.79 -14.02 11.06
C LEU A 547 23.76 -13.27 12.39
N ASP A 548 24.12 -13.95 13.50
CA ASP A 548 24.13 -13.36 14.83
C ASP A 548 25.21 -12.29 14.99
N PHE A 549 26.26 -12.37 14.17
CA PHE A 549 27.30 -11.32 14.10
C PHE A 549 26.69 -9.93 13.88
N TYR A 550 25.67 -9.82 13.06
CA TYR A 550 25.04 -8.53 12.71
C TYR A 550 24.15 -7.99 13.84
N LEU A 551 23.64 -8.87 14.73
CA LEU A 551 22.70 -8.51 15.80
C LEU A 551 23.38 -8.17 17.13
N ARG A 552 24.71 -8.37 17.21
CA ARG A 552 25.50 -8.08 18.42
C ARG A 552 25.48 -6.62 18.82
N GLN A 553 25.80 -6.34 20.07
CA GLN A 553 26.17 -4.99 20.49
C GLN A 553 27.44 -4.54 19.74
N ARG A 554 27.48 -3.26 19.31
CA ARG A 554 28.62 -2.66 18.65
C ARG A 554 29.27 -1.61 19.52
N ASP A 555 30.61 -1.43 19.34
CA ASP A 555 31.33 -0.32 19.96
C ASP A 555 31.00 1.02 19.27
N GLU A 556 31.00 2.11 20.02
CA GLU A 556 30.75 3.47 19.47
C GLU A 556 31.82 3.90 18.45
N ASN A 557 33.04 3.36 18.56
CA ASN A 557 34.15 3.66 17.65
C ASN A 557 34.23 2.67 16.48
N GLU A 558 33.37 1.65 16.42
CA GLU A 558 33.30 0.72 15.29
C GLU A 558 32.80 1.41 14.04
N ILE A 559 33.49 1.22 12.91
CA ILE A 559 33.01 1.69 11.60
C ILE A 559 31.78 0.88 11.24
N LEU A 560 30.66 1.56 11.09
CA LEU A 560 29.37 0.95 10.75
C LEU A 560 29.20 0.85 9.23
N PRO A 561 28.44 -0.12 8.73
CA PRO A 561 28.22 -0.29 7.28
C PRO A 561 27.69 0.98 6.58
N TRP A 562 26.97 1.82 7.30
CA TRP A 562 26.39 3.07 6.81
C TRP A 562 27.19 4.34 7.14
N SER A 563 28.41 4.23 7.65
CA SER A 563 29.21 5.40 8.09
C SER A 563 29.53 6.40 6.98
N HIS A 564 29.48 5.95 5.71
CA HIS A 564 29.67 6.80 4.52
C HIS A 564 28.40 7.47 4.03
N ILE A 565 27.25 7.19 4.64
CA ILE A 565 25.98 7.85 4.36
C ILE A 565 25.74 8.92 5.43
N ASP A 566 25.67 10.17 5.02
CA ASP A 566 25.45 11.30 5.93
C ASP A 566 23.96 11.66 6.01
N PRO A 567 23.27 11.34 7.12
CA PRO A 567 21.87 11.75 7.34
C PRO A 567 21.76 13.23 7.71
N MET A 568 22.84 14.00 7.69
CA MET A 568 22.95 15.37 8.15
C MET A 568 22.69 15.54 9.66
N VAL A 569 22.81 14.48 10.43
CA VAL A 569 22.74 14.49 11.90
C VAL A 569 24.09 14.06 12.44
N GLU A 570 24.68 14.94 13.25
CA GLU A 570 26.03 14.73 13.79
C GLU A 570 26.11 13.45 14.62
N PRO A 571 27.17 12.61 14.43
CA PRO A 571 27.36 11.40 15.22
C PRO A 571 27.41 11.66 16.73
N GLU A 572 28.00 12.77 17.14
CA GLU A 572 28.10 13.20 18.55
C GLU A 572 26.71 13.44 19.17
N PHE A 573 25.75 13.92 18.39
CA PHE A 573 24.37 14.04 18.83
C PHE A 573 23.76 12.67 19.14
N LEU A 574 23.99 11.67 18.30
CA LEU A 574 23.48 10.31 18.51
C LEU A 574 24.08 9.68 19.77
N VAL A 575 25.40 9.86 20.00
CA VAL A 575 26.09 9.40 21.21
C VAL A 575 25.56 10.13 22.45
N ALA A 576 25.40 11.44 22.39
CA ALA A 576 24.84 12.23 23.49
C ALA A 576 23.41 11.77 23.84
N GLU A 577 22.55 11.51 22.87
CA GLU A 577 21.20 10.99 23.09
C GLU A 577 21.21 9.55 23.64
N ARG A 578 22.14 8.71 23.20
CA ARG A 578 22.36 7.39 23.83
C ARG A 578 22.70 7.51 25.32
N ASN A 579 23.59 8.45 25.70
CA ASN A 579 23.98 8.67 27.09
C ASN A 579 22.81 9.21 27.91
N LYS A 580 22.03 10.17 27.37
CA LYS A 580 20.81 10.67 28.01
C LYS A 580 19.77 9.56 28.19
N SER A 581 19.73 8.53 27.35
CA SER A 581 18.82 7.40 27.54
C SER A 581 19.11 6.61 28.81
N ARG A 582 20.38 6.52 29.19
CA ARG A 582 20.86 5.82 30.41
C ARG A 582 20.65 6.66 31.65
N SER A 583 20.77 7.98 31.56
CA SER A 583 20.51 8.92 32.65
C SER A 583 19.05 9.34 32.79
N LEU A 584 18.16 8.82 31.90
CA LEU A 584 16.72 9.14 31.84
C LEU A 584 16.42 10.62 31.56
N GLU A 585 17.36 11.34 30.96
CA GLU A 585 17.19 12.76 30.62
C GLU A 585 16.25 12.93 29.45
N TYR A 586 15.33 13.90 29.57
CA TYR A 586 14.39 14.24 28.53
C TYR A 586 15.01 15.19 27.50
N THR A 587 14.83 14.89 26.21
CA THR A 587 15.18 15.78 25.10
C THR A 587 13.91 16.39 24.54
N PRO A 588 13.69 17.70 24.72
CA PRO A 588 12.47 18.37 24.27
C PRO A 588 12.42 18.58 22.76
N ASP A 589 11.21 18.80 22.25
CA ASP A 589 10.95 19.07 20.84
C ASP A 589 11.47 20.46 20.44
N CYS A 590 12.38 20.54 19.48
CA CYS A 590 13.01 21.80 19.06
C CYS A 590 12.07 22.75 18.29
N ARG A 591 10.83 22.34 17.94
CA ARG A 591 9.84 23.27 17.37
C ARG A 591 9.38 24.32 18.38
N TYR A 592 9.29 23.91 19.64
CA TYR A 592 8.74 24.73 20.74
C TYR A 592 9.76 25.09 21.81
N HIS A 593 10.95 24.48 21.77
CA HIS A 593 12.03 24.67 22.70
C HIS A 593 13.33 25.04 21.98
N SER A 594 14.40 25.23 22.73
CA SER A 594 15.74 25.52 22.19
C SER A 594 16.22 24.41 21.24
N CYS A 595 17.03 24.80 20.27
CA CYS A 595 17.67 23.86 19.34
C CYS A 595 18.52 22.83 20.09
N GLN A 596 18.32 21.52 19.75
CA GLN A 596 19.04 20.41 20.36
C GLN A 596 20.42 20.14 19.74
N LYS A 597 20.87 21.00 18.82
CA LYS A 597 22.19 20.95 18.16
C LYS A 597 22.47 19.61 17.47
N CYS A 598 21.48 19.08 16.74
CA CYS A 598 21.68 17.84 15.97
C CYS A 598 22.52 18.01 14.69
N GLY A 599 22.92 19.24 14.33
CA GLY A 599 23.77 19.54 13.17
C GLY A 599 23.02 19.84 11.88
N LEU A 600 21.77 19.41 11.74
CA LEU A 600 21.04 19.38 10.48
C LEU A 600 20.63 20.76 9.94
N CYS A 601 20.11 21.65 10.78
CA CYS A 601 19.54 22.92 10.33
C CYS A 601 20.62 23.99 10.20
N ASP A 602 20.70 24.63 9.02
CA ASP A 602 21.50 25.82 8.78
C ASP A 602 20.73 27.11 9.08
N PHE A 603 19.41 27.01 9.35
CA PHE A 603 18.47 28.10 9.59
C PHE A 603 18.39 29.15 8.45
N LYS A 604 18.81 28.75 7.23
CA LYS A 604 18.72 29.53 5.99
C LYS A 604 17.90 28.79 4.94
N THR A 605 18.43 27.64 4.51
CA THR A 605 17.80 26.75 3.50
C THR A 605 17.07 25.61 4.18
N ILE A 606 17.67 24.99 5.18
CA ILE A 606 17.12 23.84 5.87
C ILE A 606 16.79 24.26 7.32
N GLN A 607 15.51 24.31 7.62
CA GLN A 607 14.98 24.66 8.93
C GLN A 607 13.60 24.02 9.15
N PRO A 608 13.14 23.91 10.40
CA PRO A 608 11.76 23.53 10.67
C PRO A 608 10.78 24.53 10.08
N ILE A 609 9.82 24.05 9.28
CA ILE A 609 8.68 24.83 8.81
C ILE A 609 7.47 24.47 9.64
N VAL A 610 6.99 25.45 10.43
CA VAL A 610 5.83 25.33 11.31
C VAL A 610 4.97 26.57 11.11
N HIS A 611 3.75 26.41 10.62
CA HIS A 611 2.90 27.55 10.24
C HIS A 611 2.24 28.21 11.47
N ASN A 612 1.87 27.44 12.48
CA ASN A 612 1.34 27.99 13.72
C ASN A 612 2.31 27.69 14.90
N LYS A 613 3.13 28.68 15.25
CA LYS A 613 4.14 28.56 16.32
C LYS A 613 3.57 28.75 17.73
N LYS A 614 2.36 29.22 17.89
CA LYS A 614 1.69 29.30 19.17
C LYS A 614 1.17 27.91 19.53
N GLN A 615 1.58 27.37 20.67
CA GLN A 615 0.84 26.25 21.27
C GLN A 615 -0.64 26.71 21.28
N SER A 616 -1.47 25.93 20.58
CA SER A 616 -2.85 26.31 20.27
C SER A 616 -3.50 27.04 21.45
N PRO A 617 -3.97 28.29 21.29
CA PRO A 617 -4.96 28.77 22.21
C PRO A 617 -6.13 27.77 22.17
N PRO A 618 -6.86 27.62 23.29
CA PRO A 618 -8.08 26.81 23.26
C PRO A 618 -8.90 27.29 22.06
N ALA A 619 -9.29 26.36 21.22
CA ALA A 619 -10.01 26.62 19.98
C ALA A 619 -11.05 27.73 20.27
N LYS A 620 -11.03 28.80 19.47
CA LYS A 620 -12.14 29.76 19.51
C LYS A 620 -13.38 28.92 19.43
N GLN A 621 -14.33 29.10 20.36
CA GLN A 621 -15.60 28.41 20.36
C GLN A 621 -16.14 28.48 18.92
N ILE A 622 -15.94 27.37 18.18
CA ILE A 622 -16.64 27.19 16.92
C ILE A 622 -18.08 27.11 17.35
N ILE A 623 -18.82 28.19 17.10
CA ILE A 623 -20.26 28.21 17.26
C ILE A 623 -20.73 27.01 16.45
N ASN A 624 -21.05 25.91 17.13
CA ASN A 624 -21.83 24.83 16.58
C ASN A 624 -23.13 25.44 16.09
N LYS A 625 -23.18 25.82 14.82
CA LYS A 625 -24.46 25.76 14.16
C LYS A 625 -24.74 24.26 14.10
N GLU A 626 -25.59 23.82 15.03
CA GLU A 626 -26.27 22.54 14.87
C GLU A 626 -26.77 22.52 13.42
N PRO A 627 -26.60 21.39 12.70
CA PRO A 627 -27.27 21.24 11.42
C PRO A 627 -28.74 21.56 11.71
N VAL A 628 -29.28 22.57 11.07
CA VAL A 628 -30.73 22.75 11.04
C VAL A 628 -31.20 21.45 10.38
N GLU A 629 -31.78 20.55 11.15
CA GLU A 629 -32.62 19.50 10.62
C GLU A 629 -33.79 20.25 9.96
N GLU A 630 -33.60 20.66 8.73
CA GLU A 630 -34.73 20.89 7.86
C GLU A 630 -35.37 19.50 7.68
N ASP A 631 -36.58 19.34 8.17
CA ASP A 631 -37.51 18.28 7.82
C ASP A 631 -37.82 18.42 6.30
N THR A 632 -36.82 18.24 5.48
CA THR A 632 -37.00 18.09 4.03
C THR A 632 -37.44 16.65 3.82
N VAL A 633 -38.64 16.48 3.34
CA VAL A 633 -39.10 15.20 2.80
C VAL A 633 -38.05 14.73 1.82
N GLU A 634 -37.33 13.65 2.18
CA GLU A 634 -36.29 13.08 1.31
C GLU A 634 -37.00 12.60 0.02
N HIS A 635 -36.80 13.30 -1.07
CA HIS A 635 -37.30 12.88 -2.39
C HIS A 635 -36.26 11.88 -2.95
N HIS A 636 -36.73 10.66 -3.17
CA HIS A 636 -35.92 9.58 -3.76
C HIS A 636 -36.15 9.51 -5.26
N HIS A 637 -35.06 9.53 -6.02
CA HIS A 637 -35.09 9.44 -7.48
C HIS A 637 -34.36 8.17 -7.92
N HIS A 638 -35.14 7.13 -8.22
CA HIS A 638 -34.60 5.81 -8.60
C HIS A 638 -34.37 5.72 -10.10
N TYR A 639 -33.14 5.29 -10.45
CA TYR A 639 -32.74 5.08 -11.84
C TYR A 639 -32.18 3.66 -12.02
N LEU A 640 -32.47 3.08 -13.17
CA LEU A 640 -31.82 1.90 -13.71
C LEU A 640 -30.71 2.35 -14.65
N VAL A 641 -29.51 1.84 -14.45
CA VAL A 641 -28.33 2.11 -15.28
C VAL A 641 -27.90 0.80 -15.91
N SER A 642 -28.01 0.72 -17.24
CA SER A 642 -27.51 -0.40 -18.04
C SER A 642 -26.11 -0.11 -18.52
N TYR A 643 -25.22 -1.12 -18.48
CA TYR A 643 -23.81 -0.94 -18.83
C TYR A 643 -23.23 -2.21 -19.48
N SER A 644 -22.12 -2.01 -20.20
CA SER A 644 -21.29 -3.10 -20.73
C SER A 644 -19.99 -3.23 -19.92
N ARG A 645 -19.44 -4.45 -19.93
CA ARG A 645 -18.17 -4.79 -19.27
C ARG A 645 -17.38 -5.69 -20.23
N THR A 646 -16.33 -5.14 -20.85
CA THR A 646 -15.58 -5.79 -21.92
C THR A 646 -14.07 -5.65 -21.71
N GLY A 647 -13.26 -6.34 -22.51
CA GLY A 647 -11.80 -6.29 -22.36
C GLY A 647 -11.31 -6.85 -21.04
N THR A 648 -10.15 -6.36 -20.58
CA THR A 648 -9.48 -6.86 -19.38
C THR A 648 -10.20 -6.54 -18.07
N ILE A 649 -11.08 -5.55 -18.06
CA ILE A 649 -11.87 -5.20 -16.88
C ILE A 649 -12.80 -6.36 -16.42
N CYS A 650 -13.08 -7.33 -17.30
CA CYS A 650 -13.85 -8.53 -16.97
C CYS A 650 -13.14 -9.41 -15.89
N PHE A 651 -11.83 -9.23 -15.68
CA PHE A 651 -11.07 -9.95 -14.66
C PHE A 651 -11.17 -9.35 -13.26
N LEU A 652 -11.88 -8.25 -13.07
CA LEU A 652 -12.18 -7.73 -11.72
C LEU A 652 -13.28 -8.55 -11.04
N GLY A 653 -13.20 -8.66 -9.73
CA GLY A 653 -14.26 -9.28 -8.91
C GLY A 653 -15.46 -8.34 -8.73
N HIS A 654 -16.59 -8.89 -8.29
CA HIS A 654 -17.81 -8.12 -8.09
C HIS A 654 -17.63 -6.98 -7.06
N LEU A 655 -16.92 -7.20 -5.97
CA LEU A 655 -16.69 -6.17 -4.95
C LEU A 655 -15.80 -5.03 -5.45
N GLU A 656 -14.85 -5.32 -6.32
CA GLU A 656 -13.99 -4.33 -6.96
C GLU A 656 -14.81 -3.47 -7.93
N PHE A 657 -15.68 -4.13 -8.70
CA PHE A 657 -16.60 -3.46 -9.59
C PHE A 657 -17.58 -2.53 -8.84
N LEU A 658 -18.18 -3.00 -7.71
CA LEU A 658 -19.00 -2.17 -6.83
C LEU A 658 -18.29 -0.88 -6.44
N GLN A 659 -17.02 -0.98 -6.08
CA GLN A 659 -16.22 0.15 -5.65
C GLN A 659 -15.94 1.15 -6.79
N ILE A 660 -15.70 0.65 -8.01
CA ILE A 660 -15.55 1.50 -9.20
C ILE A 660 -16.81 2.34 -9.42
N ILE A 661 -18.00 1.74 -9.40
CA ILE A 661 -19.26 2.48 -9.57
C ILE A 661 -19.50 3.47 -8.43
N GLN A 662 -19.26 3.07 -7.17
CA GLN A 662 -19.41 3.95 -6.01
C GLN A 662 -18.52 5.21 -6.12
N ARG A 663 -17.34 5.10 -6.72
CA ARG A 663 -16.42 6.22 -6.95
C ARG A 663 -16.74 7.01 -8.21
N ALA A 664 -17.28 6.36 -9.23
CA ALA A 664 -17.66 7.04 -10.47
C ALA A 664 -18.82 8.04 -10.25
N LEU A 665 -19.78 7.71 -9.39
CA LEU A 665 -20.93 8.58 -9.11
C LEU A 665 -20.52 9.97 -8.58
N PRO A 666 -19.71 10.13 -7.51
CA PRO A 666 -19.26 11.45 -7.07
C PRO A 666 -18.37 12.15 -8.09
N ARG A 667 -17.51 11.44 -8.84
CA ARG A 667 -16.73 12.02 -9.93
C ARG A 667 -17.63 12.62 -11.03
N ALA A 668 -18.74 11.96 -11.33
CA ALA A 668 -19.76 12.44 -12.26
C ALA A 668 -20.70 13.49 -11.62
N ASN A 669 -20.44 13.95 -10.39
CA ASN A 669 -21.32 14.81 -9.61
C ASN A 669 -22.77 14.28 -9.45
N LEU A 670 -22.95 12.96 -9.50
CA LEU A 670 -24.20 12.28 -9.21
C LEU A 670 -24.23 11.88 -7.73
N LYS A 671 -25.08 12.56 -6.94
CA LYS A 671 -25.10 12.39 -5.48
C LYS A 671 -26.10 11.29 -5.08
N PRO A 672 -25.63 10.10 -4.66
CA PRO A 672 -26.52 9.04 -4.22
C PRO A 672 -27.06 9.30 -2.80
N HIS A 673 -28.21 8.75 -2.48
CA HIS A 673 -28.65 8.58 -1.11
C HIS A 673 -27.80 7.53 -0.39
N PHE A 674 -27.67 7.68 0.93
CA PHE A 674 -26.91 6.75 1.77
C PHE A 674 -27.81 5.95 2.70
N SER A 675 -27.37 4.76 3.08
CA SER A 675 -28.04 3.95 4.09
C SER A 675 -27.89 4.59 5.47
N GLN A 676 -28.91 4.39 6.33
CA GLN A 676 -28.90 4.82 7.74
C GLN A 676 -28.05 3.83 8.55
N GLY A 677 -27.05 4.27 9.29
CA GLY A 677 -26.25 3.41 10.15
C GLY A 677 -24.83 3.91 10.46
N PHE A 678 -24.05 3.08 11.17
CA PHE A 678 -22.69 3.44 11.62
C PHE A 678 -21.66 3.53 10.48
N ASN A 679 -21.92 2.88 9.35
CA ASN A 679 -21.12 2.95 8.13
C ASN A 679 -22.07 3.20 6.96
N PRO A 680 -22.44 4.46 6.69
CA PRO A 680 -23.31 4.80 5.57
C PRO A 680 -22.71 4.30 4.25
N SER A 681 -23.51 3.62 3.44
CA SER A 681 -23.13 3.18 2.09
C SER A 681 -24.10 3.75 1.07
N PRO A 682 -23.65 4.12 -0.14
CA PRO A 682 -24.54 4.57 -1.20
C PRO A 682 -25.63 3.53 -1.48
N LYS A 683 -26.87 3.99 -1.67
CA LYS A 683 -28.01 3.13 -2.03
C LYS A 683 -27.94 2.73 -3.50
N ILE A 684 -27.14 1.68 -3.76
CA ILE A 684 -26.96 1.08 -5.08
C ILE A 684 -27.27 -0.40 -4.96
N SER A 685 -28.04 -0.94 -5.89
CA SER A 685 -28.31 -2.37 -5.97
C SER A 685 -27.89 -2.89 -7.34
N PHE A 686 -27.26 -4.04 -7.38
CA PHE A 686 -26.73 -4.64 -8.61
C PHE A 686 -27.51 -5.89 -9.00
N GLY A 687 -27.50 -6.20 -10.28
CA GLY A 687 -27.89 -7.50 -10.80
C GLY A 687 -27.01 -8.64 -10.26
N PRO A 688 -27.29 -9.89 -10.65
CA PRO A 688 -26.47 -11.04 -10.27
C PRO A 688 -24.99 -10.86 -10.62
N ALA A 689 -24.09 -11.26 -9.68
CA ALA A 689 -22.66 -11.08 -9.85
C ALA A 689 -22.13 -11.93 -11.03
N LEU A 690 -21.40 -11.28 -11.95
CA LEU A 690 -20.69 -11.99 -13.01
C LEU A 690 -19.46 -12.72 -12.46
N PRO A 691 -19.16 -13.94 -12.96
CA PRO A 691 -17.89 -14.58 -12.69
C PRO A 691 -16.71 -13.76 -13.24
N VAL A 692 -15.57 -13.84 -12.57
CA VAL A 692 -14.31 -13.27 -13.06
C VAL A 692 -13.95 -13.88 -14.40
N GLY A 693 -13.53 -13.05 -15.36
CA GLY A 693 -13.22 -13.46 -16.74
C GLY A 693 -14.44 -13.48 -17.68
N THR A 694 -15.65 -13.14 -17.17
CA THR A 694 -16.85 -13.06 -17.99
C THR A 694 -17.12 -11.63 -18.45
N MET A 695 -17.19 -11.39 -19.75
CA MET A 695 -17.63 -10.14 -20.37
C MET A 695 -19.17 -10.04 -20.37
N SER A 696 -19.70 -8.84 -20.51
CA SER A 696 -21.15 -8.62 -20.68
C SER A 696 -21.44 -7.35 -21.48
N SER A 697 -22.48 -7.42 -22.28
CA SER A 697 -23.07 -6.28 -23.01
C SER A 697 -24.41 -5.80 -22.41
N CYS A 698 -24.85 -6.37 -21.26
CA CYS A 698 -26.22 -6.17 -20.77
C CYS A 698 -26.31 -6.24 -19.23
N GLU A 699 -25.30 -5.73 -18.51
CA GLU A 699 -25.36 -5.60 -17.05
C GLU A 699 -26.17 -4.39 -16.64
N PHE A 700 -26.59 -4.37 -15.36
CA PHE A 700 -27.36 -3.25 -14.83
C PHE A 700 -27.16 -3.09 -13.33
N PHE A 701 -27.37 -1.87 -12.85
CA PHE A 701 -27.55 -1.57 -11.43
C PHE A 701 -28.64 -0.50 -11.25
N SER A 702 -29.22 -0.42 -10.08
CA SER A 702 -30.09 0.70 -9.70
C SER A 702 -29.37 1.61 -8.73
N VAL A 703 -29.67 2.91 -8.81
CA VAL A 703 -29.16 3.93 -7.92
C VAL A 703 -30.28 4.86 -7.46
N ASP A 704 -30.21 5.25 -6.20
CA ASP A 704 -31.14 6.21 -5.59
C ASP A 704 -30.41 7.55 -5.42
N LEU A 705 -30.83 8.57 -6.20
CA LEU A 705 -30.19 9.88 -6.23
C LEU A 705 -30.95 10.92 -5.40
N GLN A 706 -30.23 11.88 -4.83
CA GLN A 706 -30.78 12.99 -4.03
C GLN A 706 -31.50 14.02 -4.92
N GLN A 707 -31.12 14.13 -6.19
CA GLN A 707 -31.68 15.08 -7.14
C GLN A 707 -32.16 14.36 -8.41
N PRO A 708 -33.25 14.83 -9.05
CA PRO A 708 -33.72 14.26 -10.30
C PRO A 708 -32.74 14.58 -11.44
N LEU A 709 -32.56 13.62 -12.34
CA LEU A 709 -31.80 13.84 -13.57
C LEU A 709 -32.71 14.57 -14.58
N THR A 710 -32.35 15.80 -14.93
CA THR A 710 -33.08 16.61 -15.90
C THR A 710 -32.77 16.23 -17.36
N ASP A 711 -31.57 15.72 -17.60
CA ASP A 711 -31.11 15.22 -18.89
C ASP A 711 -30.38 13.87 -18.69
N LEU A 712 -31.04 12.79 -19.09
CA LEU A 712 -30.55 11.42 -18.98
C LEU A 712 -29.34 11.17 -19.91
N ASN A 713 -29.30 11.79 -21.07
CA ASN A 713 -28.16 11.64 -21.99
C ASN A 713 -26.91 12.36 -21.47
N HIS A 714 -27.08 13.55 -20.89
CA HIS A 714 -25.98 14.23 -20.23
C HIS A 714 -25.49 13.41 -19.03
N ALA A 715 -26.37 12.90 -18.18
CA ALA A 715 -26.00 12.04 -17.04
C ALA A 715 -25.26 10.78 -17.49
N LYS A 716 -25.69 10.15 -18.58
CA LYS A 716 -24.97 9.04 -19.22
C LYS A 716 -23.55 9.45 -19.61
N THR A 717 -23.39 10.57 -20.31
CA THR A 717 -22.08 11.02 -20.81
C THR A 717 -21.10 11.29 -19.68
N ILE A 718 -21.51 12.01 -18.63
CA ILE A 718 -20.64 12.32 -17.50
C ILE A 718 -20.30 11.10 -16.65
N LEU A 719 -21.24 10.15 -16.51
CA LEU A 719 -20.97 8.91 -15.80
C LEU A 719 -20.02 8.00 -16.60
N ASP A 720 -20.23 7.90 -17.91
CA ASP A 720 -19.36 7.13 -18.81
C ASP A 720 -17.91 7.64 -18.78
N ALA A 721 -17.72 8.96 -18.82
CA ALA A 721 -16.43 9.61 -18.71
C ALA A 721 -15.75 9.42 -17.33
N ALA A 722 -16.51 9.07 -16.30
CA ALA A 722 -16.02 8.78 -14.96
C ALA A 722 -15.68 7.30 -14.73
N LEU A 723 -15.78 6.45 -15.75
CA LEU A 723 -15.47 5.01 -15.67
C LEU A 723 -14.11 4.70 -16.29
N PRO A 724 -13.43 3.64 -15.83
CA PRO A 724 -12.23 3.15 -16.51
C PRO A 724 -12.57 2.47 -17.85
N ASP A 725 -11.56 2.35 -18.71
CA ASP A 725 -11.66 1.68 -20.01
C ASP A 725 -12.24 0.26 -19.85
N GLY A 726 -13.12 -0.11 -20.79
CA GLY A 726 -13.80 -1.41 -20.79
C GLY A 726 -15.12 -1.46 -20.03
N LEU A 727 -15.49 -0.38 -19.33
CA LEU A 727 -16.84 -0.14 -18.81
C LEU A 727 -17.49 0.99 -19.58
N SER A 728 -18.72 0.79 -20.05
CA SER A 728 -19.47 1.84 -20.76
C SER A 728 -20.95 1.81 -20.39
N ILE A 729 -21.52 2.98 -20.15
CA ILE A 729 -22.94 3.14 -19.87
C ILE A 729 -23.74 3.04 -21.18
N ILE A 730 -24.68 2.13 -21.20
CA ILE A 730 -25.57 1.91 -22.35
C ILE A 730 -26.76 2.88 -22.28
N GLU A 731 -27.44 2.87 -21.15
CA GLU A 731 -28.66 3.64 -20.95
C GLU A 731 -28.85 3.98 -19.45
N ILE A 732 -29.49 5.12 -19.20
CA ILE A 732 -30.04 5.50 -17.89
C ILE A 732 -31.54 5.74 -18.08
N SER A 733 -32.36 5.08 -17.26
CA SER A 733 -33.81 5.23 -17.29
C SER A 733 -34.41 5.31 -15.88
N PRO A 734 -35.55 5.99 -15.68
CA PRO A 734 -36.26 5.95 -14.40
C PRO A 734 -36.67 4.51 -14.04
N LEU A 735 -36.46 4.12 -12.78
CA LEU A 735 -36.84 2.80 -12.31
C LEU A 735 -38.13 2.89 -11.50
N THR A 736 -39.19 2.19 -11.96
CA THR A 736 -40.42 1.98 -11.21
C THR A 736 -40.46 0.57 -10.65
N GLY A 737 -40.45 0.43 -9.33
CA GLY A 737 -40.47 -0.88 -8.67
C GLY A 737 -39.10 -1.37 -8.21
N LYS A 738 -38.98 -2.69 -8.01
CA LYS A 738 -37.76 -3.35 -7.54
C LYS A 738 -36.91 -3.83 -8.68
N LEU A 739 -35.59 -3.88 -8.46
CA LEU A 739 -34.65 -4.45 -9.42
C LEU A 739 -34.95 -5.94 -9.62
N VAL A 740 -34.98 -6.39 -10.87
CA VAL A 740 -35.13 -7.81 -11.24
C VAL A 740 -33.95 -8.61 -10.68
N GLN A 741 -34.27 -9.72 -10.03
CA GLN A 741 -33.27 -10.60 -9.40
C GLN A 741 -33.28 -12.00 -9.97
N ASP A 742 -34.47 -12.49 -10.37
CA ASP A 742 -34.67 -13.83 -10.93
C ASP A 742 -34.79 -13.73 -12.46
N MET A 743 -33.85 -14.35 -13.17
CA MET A 743 -33.73 -14.17 -14.62
C MET A 743 -33.10 -15.35 -15.34
N ILE A 744 -33.29 -15.41 -16.63
CA ILE A 744 -32.57 -16.27 -17.55
C ILE A 744 -31.48 -15.41 -18.20
N CYS A 745 -30.22 -15.83 -18.07
CA CYS A 745 -29.08 -15.15 -18.66
C CYS A 745 -28.54 -15.95 -19.85
N THR A 746 -28.37 -15.30 -21.00
CA THR A 746 -27.83 -15.90 -22.21
C THR A 746 -26.34 -15.54 -22.36
N TYR A 747 -25.54 -16.56 -22.53
CA TYR A 747 -24.08 -16.44 -22.69
C TYR A 747 -23.66 -16.94 -24.06
N ARG A 748 -22.79 -16.18 -24.75
CA ARG A 748 -22.00 -16.65 -25.87
C ARG A 748 -20.65 -17.10 -25.35
N ILE A 749 -20.28 -18.33 -25.64
CA ILE A 749 -19.04 -18.97 -25.20
C ILE A 749 -18.25 -19.42 -26.44
N GLU A 750 -17.00 -18.95 -26.54
CA GLU A 750 -16.08 -19.37 -27.60
C GLU A 750 -15.04 -20.32 -27.00
N LEU A 751 -14.92 -21.50 -27.60
CA LEU A 751 -13.95 -22.54 -27.24
C LEU A 751 -12.61 -22.30 -27.95
N PRO A 752 -11.49 -22.74 -27.39
CA PRO A 752 -10.18 -22.65 -28.03
C PRO A 752 -9.99 -23.62 -29.20
N HIS A 753 -10.90 -24.57 -29.39
CA HIS A 753 -10.89 -25.60 -30.46
C HIS A 753 -12.26 -25.71 -31.12
N ASP A 754 -12.31 -26.36 -32.29
CA ASP A 754 -13.57 -26.67 -32.97
C ASP A 754 -14.29 -27.81 -32.23
N LEU A 755 -15.62 -27.73 -32.13
CA LEU A 755 -16.42 -28.78 -31.50
C LEU A 755 -16.30 -30.10 -32.24
N SER A 756 -15.98 -31.15 -31.51
CA SER A 756 -15.95 -32.53 -32.00
C SER A 756 -17.37 -33.08 -32.17
N GLU A 757 -17.51 -34.16 -32.96
CA GLU A 757 -18.80 -34.85 -33.13
C GLU A 757 -19.38 -35.32 -31.80
N ALA A 758 -18.55 -35.85 -30.89
CA ALA A 758 -18.97 -36.29 -29.56
C ALA A 758 -19.50 -35.12 -28.68
N GLU A 759 -18.85 -33.93 -28.73
CA GLU A 759 -19.33 -32.75 -28.03
C GLU A 759 -20.65 -32.25 -28.64
N LEU A 760 -20.81 -32.29 -29.93
CA LEU A 760 -22.06 -31.94 -30.62
C LEU A 760 -23.22 -32.89 -30.25
N GLU A 761 -22.96 -34.20 -30.17
CA GLU A 761 -23.92 -35.19 -29.68
C GLU A 761 -24.31 -34.94 -28.21
N THR A 762 -23.33 -34.65 -27.38
CA THR A 762 -23.56 -34.34 -25.94
C THR A 762 -24.44 -33.08 -25.77
N ILE A 763 -24.17 -32.02 -26.54
CA ILE A 763 -24.96 -30.79 -26.52
C ILE A 763 -26.41 -31.05 -26.95
N SER A 764 -26.58 -31.80 -28.04
CA SER A 764 -27.91 -32.13 -28.57
C SER A 764 -28.71 -33.08 -27.67
N GLY A 765 -28.00 -33.88 -26.85
CA GLY A 765 -28.57 -34.78 -25.87
C GLY A 765 -28.86 -34.18 -24.50
N LEU A 766 -28.72 -32.87 -24.27
CA LEU A 766 -28.94 -32.25 -22.98
C LEU A 766 -30.25 -32.62 -22.29
N ASP A 767 -31.32 -32.74 -23.03
CA ASP A 767 -32.67 -33.06 -22.50
C ASP A 767 -32.77 -34.49 -21.95
N SER A 768 -31.86 -35.37 -22.33
CA SER A 768 -31.78 -36.75 -21.82
C SER A 768 -30.93 -36.86 -20.54
N ILE A 769 -30.32 -35.76 -20.08
CA ILE A 769 -29.48 -35.73 -18.87
C ILE A 769 -30.36 -35.34 -17.69
N ASP A 770 -30.61 -36.25 -16.75
CA ASP A 770 -31.44 -36.03 -15.57
C ASP A 770 -30.73 -35.22 -14.48
N SER A 771 -29.41 -35.34 -14.30
CA SER A 771 -28.66 -34.71 -13.25
C SER A 771 -27.21 -34.38 -13.64
N MET A 772 -26.71 -33.23 -13.25
CA MET A 772 -25.30 -32.79 -13.43
C MET A 772 -24.78 -32.28 -12.10
N VAL A 773 -24.04 -33.14 -11.38
CA VAL A 773 -23.57 -32.81 -10.02
C VAL A 773 -22.17 -32.22 -10.05
N VAL A 774 -22.02 -31.06 -9.46
CA VAL A 774 -20.73 -30.40 -9.22
C VAL A 774 -20.39 -30.41 -7.74
N GLU A 775 -19.13 -30.63 -7.42
CA GLU A 775 -18.61 -30.53 -6.04
C GLU A 775 -17.94 -29.17 -5.81
N ARG A 776 -18.37 -28.47 -4.77
CA ARG A 776 -17.80 -27.17 -4.36
C ARG A 776 -17.26 -27.24 -2.95
N ILE A 777 -16.08 -26.69 -2.72
CA ILE A 777 -15.50 -26.55 -1.38
C ILE A 777 -15.76 -25.12 -0.89
N ARG A 778 -16.53 -24.96 0.17
CA ARG A 778 -16.77 -23.65 0.81
C ARG A 778 -16.44 -23.70 2.30
N LYS A 779 -15.49 -22.88 2.75
CA LYS A 779 -15.01 -22.86 4.14
C LYS A 779 -14.58 -24.24 4.65
N GLY A 780 -13.85 -25.01 3.81
CA GLY A 780 -13.37 -26.37 4.13
C GLY A 780 -14.45 -27.46 4.14
N ARG A 781 -15.71 -27.16 3.75
CA ARG A 781 -16.80 -28.15 3.62
C ARG A 781 -17.12 -28.41 2.17
N ARG A 782 -17.18 -29.68 1.80
CA ARG A 782 -17.66 -30.12 0.48
C ARG A 782 -19.18 -30.01 0.43
N LYS A 783 -19.72 -29.45 -0.65
CA LYS A 783 -21.15 -29.44 -0.97
C LYS A 783 -21.32 -29.86 -2.41
N SER A 784 -22.21 -30.78 -2.67
CA SER A 784 -22.66 -31.18 -3.99
C SER A 784 -23.86 -30.33 -4.40
N LEU A 785 -23.88 -29.90 -5.65
CA LEU A 785 -24.99 -29.14 -6.25
C LEU A 785 -25.31 -29.76 -7.59
N ASP A 786 -26.58 -30.12 -7.80
CA ASP A 786 -27.08 -30.47 -9.12
C ASP A 786 -27.35 -29.19 -9.91
N ILE A 787 -26.61 -28.99 -10.99
CA ILE A 787 -26.72 -27.80 -11.84
C ILE A 787 -27.58 -28.01 -13.07
N ARG A 788 -28.03 -29.22 -13.36
CA ARG A 788 -28.90 -29.49 -14.52
C ARG A 788 -30.17 -28.60 -14.53
N PRO A 789 -30.91 -28.42 -13.41
CA PRO A 789 -32.07 -27.55 -13.35
C PRO A 789 -31.80 -26.06 -13.61
N LEU A 790 -30.52 -25.66 -13.55
CA LEU A 790 -30.08 -24.27 -13.78
C LEU A 790 -29.72 -24.02 -15.25
N ILE A 791 -29.66 -25.07 -16.10
CA ILE A 791 -29.39 -24.93 -17.53
C ILE A 791 -30.74 -24.92 -18.24
N ASN A 792 -31.12 -23.73 -18.72
CA ASN A 792 -32.37 -23.55 -19.46
C ASN A 792 -32.26 -24.12 -20.89
N ASN A 793 -31.21 -23.73 -21.62
CA ASN A 793 -30.99 -24.13 -22.98
C ASN A 793 -29.52 -24.09 -23.33
N ILE A 794 -29.10 -24.92 -24.31
CA ILE A 794 -27.79 -24.88 -24.94
C ILE A 794 -27.90 -25.17 -26.43
N ARG A 795 -27.20 -24.40 -27.26
CA ARG A 795 -27.16 -24.63 -28.72
C ARG A 795 -25.84 -24.22 -29.31
N VAL A 796 -25.47 -24.87 -30.39
CA VAL A 796 -24.28 -24.52 -31.18
C VAL A 796 -24.65 -23.42 -32.15
N SER A 797 -23.80 -22.38 -32.21
CA SER A 797 -23.99 -21.23 -33.11
C SER A 797 -22.95 -21.19 -34.24
N ALA A 798 -21.75 -21.70 -33.99
CA ALA A 798 -20.67 -21.86 -34.98
C ALA A 798 -19.71 -22.96 -34.54
N ALA A 799 -18.71 -23.30 -35.36
CA ALA A 799 -17.77 -24.40 -35.09
C ALA A 799 -17.11 -24.37 -33.70
N ARG A 800 -16.93 -23.17 -33.12
CA ARG A 800 -16.34 -22.96 -31.79
C ARG A 800 -17.25 -22.21 -30.83
N THR A 801 -18.48 -21.92 -31.21
CA THR A 801 -19.33 -21.00 -30.47
C THR A 801 -20.61 -21.68 -29.97
N ILE A 802 -20.80 -21.59 -28.66
CA ILE A 802 -21.96 -22.12 -27.96
C ILE A 802 -22.78 -20.94 -27.40
N ILE A 803 -24.10 -21.03 -27.50
CA ILE A 803 -25.05 -20.20 -26.79
C ILE A 803 -25.61 -21.02 -25.62
N LEU A 804 -25.39 -20.56 -24.40
CA LEU A 804 -25.82 -21.20 -23.17
C LEU A 804 -26.77 -20.26 -22.39
N GLU A 805 -27.91 -20.77 -22.01
CA GLU A 805 -28.89 -20.07 -21.18
C GLU A 805 -28.91 -20.63 -19.77
N LEU A 806 -28.65 -19.81 -18.77
CA LEU A 806 -28.63 -20.19 -17.36
C LEU A 806 -29.69 -19.43 -16.56
N ILE A 807 -30.39 -20.16 -15.69
CA ILE A 807 -31.35 -19.63 -14.73
C ILE A 807 -30.57 -19.10 -13.50
N SER A 808 -30.77 -17.83 -13.18
CA SER A 808 -30.27 -17.19 -11.97
C SER A 808 -31.46 -16.89 -11.06
N LYS A 809 -31.45 -17.41 -9.82
CA LYS A 809 -32.46 -17.17 -8.79
C LYS A 809 -31.80 -16.64 -7.53
N SER A 810 -32.37 -15.58 -6.96
CA SER A 810 -31.86 -14.91 -5.75
C SER A 810 -31.84 -15.83 -4.52
N ALA A 811 -32.78 -16.77 -4.43
CA ALA A 811 -32.90 -17.69 -3.31
C ALA A 811 -32.10 -18.99 -3.43
N MET A 812 -31.42 -19.25 -4.56
CA MET A 812 -30.74 -20.51 -4.84
C MET A 812 -29.27 -20.29 -5.21
N PRO A 813 -28.37 -21.27 -4.93
CA PRO A 813 -27.02 -21.25 -5.47
C PRO A 813 -27.03 -21.33 -6.99
N GLY A 814 -26.45 -20.34 -7.68
CA GLY A 814 -26.29 -20.34 -9.14
C GLY A 814 -25.15 -21.23 -9.62
N THR A 815 -25.04 -21.45 -10.94
CA THR A 815 -23.86 -22.03 -11.60
C THR A 815 -23.16 -20.98 -12.47
N LYS A 816 -21.87 -21.21 -12.75
CA LYS A 816 -21.09 -20.37 -13.65
C LYS A 816 -21.17 -20.95 -15.06
N PRO A 817 -21.16 -20.11 -16.12
CA PRO A 817 -21.18 -20.61 -17.49
C PRO A 817 -20.04 -21.60 -17.81
N ALA A 818 -18.82 -21.28 -17.36
CA ALA A 818 -17.65 -22.15 -17.49
C ALA A 818 -17.84 -23.49 -16.75
N GLU A 819 -18.38 -23.48 -15.53
CA GLU A 819 -18.64 -24.67 -14.72
C GLU A 819 -19.71 -25.57 -15.38
N ALA A 820 -20.78 -24.96 -15.88
CA ALA A 820 -21.85 -25.69 -16.57
C ALA A 820 -21.31 -26.37 -17.84
N LEU A 821 -20.55 -25.65 -18.67
CA LEU A 821 -19.98 -26.17 -19.89
C LEU A 821 -18.90 -27.25 -19.64
N ALA A 822 -18.03 -26.98 -18.65
CA ALA A 822 -16.98 -27.95 -18.28
C ALA A 822 -17.56 -29.27 -17.79
N THR A 823 -18.65 -29.22 -17.01
CA THR A 823 -19.34 -30.42 -16.50
C THR A 823 -20.04 -31.16 -17.62
N LEU A 824 -20.67 -30.45 -18.57
CA LEU A 824 -21.40 -31.03 -19.68
C LEU A 824 -20.46 -31.73 -20.70
N LEU A 825 -19.35 -31.03 -21.05
CA LEU A 825 -18.43 -31.49 -22.11
C LEU A 825 -17.15 -32.15 -21.55
N HIS A 826 -17.05 -32.33 -20.22
CA HIS A 826 -15.86 -32.90 -19.56
C HIS A 826 -14.55 -32.18 -19.91
N LEU A 827 -14.58 -30.82 -19.98
CA LEU A 827 -13.41 -30.05 -20.34
C LEU A 827 -12.37 -30.08 -19.22
N ASP A 828 -11.10 -30.12 -19.60
CA ASP A 828 -9.99 -29.97 -18.66
C ASP A 828 -9.86 -28.54 -18.16
N GLU A 829 -9.12 -28.36 -17.04
CA GLU A 829 -8.96 -27.06 -16.37
C GLU A 829 -8.30 -26.03 -17.30
N GLU A 830 -7.34 -26.40 -18.13
CA GLU A 830 -6.65 -25.52 -19.06
C GLU A 830 -7.60 -24.99 -20.14
N THR A 831 -8.43 -25.84 -20.70
CA THR A 831 -9.46 -25.48 -21.69
C THR A 831 -10.49 -24.53 -21.06
N VAL A 832 -10.95 -24.81 -19.83
CA VAL A 832 -11.90 -23.97 -19.09
C VAL A 832 -11.36 -22.56 -18.87
N LEU A 833 -10.08 -22.41 -18.52
CA LEU A 833 -9.45 -21.12 -18.32
C LEU A 833 -9.26 -20.31 -19.61
N LYS A 834 -9.27 -20.97 -20.77
CA LYS A 834 -9.17 -20.34 -22.11
C LYS A 834 -10.51 -19.98 -22.73
N LEU A 835 -11.65 -20.34 -22.10
CA LEU A 835 -12.97 -20.00 -22.62
C LEU A 835 -13.16 -18.48 -22.66
N GLN A 836 -13.63 -17.94 -23.79
CA GLN A 836 -14.08 -16.57 -23.87
C GLN A 836 -15.60 -16.53 -23.67
N ILE A 837 -16.03 -15.90 -22.58
CA ILE A 837 -17.42 -15.92 -22.15
C ILE A 837 -17.98 -14.49 -22.15
N MET A 838 -19.10 -14.29 -22.84
CA MET A 838 -19.82 -13.02 -22.89
C MET A 838 -21.31 -13.22 -22.61
N LYS A 839 -21.84 -12.55 -21.59
CA LYS A 839 -23.28 -12.44 -21.38
C LYS A 839 -23.83 -11.44 -22.38
N ILE A 840 -24.78 -11.91 -23.25
CA ILE A 840 -25.29 -11.13 -24.38
C ILE A 840 -26.71 -10.62 -24.17
N SER A 841 -27.50 -11.27 -23.31
CA SER A 841 -28.87 -10.83 -22.96
C SER A 841 -29.33 -11.46 -21.66
N TRP A 842 -30.44 -10.95 -21.15
CA TRP A 842 -31.20 -11.53 -20.06
C TRP A 842 -32.70 -11.25 -20.25
N SER A 843 -33.53 -12.09 -19.67
CA SER A 843 -34.98 -11.89 -19.58
C SER A 843 -35.45 -12.24 -18.17
N GLU A 844 -36.55 -11.64 -17.74
CA GLU A 844 -37.19 -12.03 -16.47
C GLU A 844 -37.61 -13.50 -16.51
N LEU A 845 -37.44 -14.18 -15.38
CA LEU A 845 -37.94 -15.53 -15.22
C LEU A 845 -39.44 -15.42 -14.92
N GLU A 846 -40.30 -15.80 -15.87
CA GLU A 846 -41.73 -15.90 -15.66
C GLU A 846 -42.01 -16.94 -14.57
N ASN A 847 -42.81 -16.56 -13.55
CA ASN A 847 -43.17 -17.41 -12.42
C ASN A 847 -44.02 -18.62 -12.80
#